data_289c981c51dfe9db9aa57e6c8a405121
#
_entry.id   289c981c51dfe9db9aa57e6c8a405121
#
_cell.length_a   1.000
_cell.length_b   1.000
_cell.length_c   1.000
_cell.angle_alpha   90.00
_cell.angle_beta   90.00
_cell.angle_gamma   90.00
#
_symmetry.space_group_name_H-M   'P 1'
#
loop_
_entity.id
_entity.type
_entity.pdbx_description
1 polymer ?
#
loop_
_entity_poly.entity_id
_entity_poly.type
_entity_poly.pdbx_seq_one_letter_code
_entity_poly.pdbx_strand_id
1 'polypeptide(L)'
;MKRSSSVIIFGIGILVAVFISGCVDQGNHEQLPPSENGTGNGTGNPKLALASSYEPREFSVTAKAPQYQLPLNLNEVANSGKINATFNLESDAKAKLESNGFVVIPWRHGDDIVQPYKTMKELGIPIFVTSDTLLHLYHIQFNEILKDLEEGEFFDEILDLSKAMQERSQADYEAFSNATDSERDSELKEAARRNVAYFSVALTLLQTPTEAEEAEAEEVEVPDYVKDEVAAEVGKIEKHEGFEPSCIFNADACEGRGCEDECCYCEDYSQYVPRGHYTRSERLEQYFKAMMWYGRTAFLLKGGNVSAGECSGVGGGGGRETPLVTEEDAKIATIQASLLSSELPAVKVGENKTKTAQEVWTRIYSVTAFFVGTADDLTPYEYQRAVREVFGAEHSDQTFLKFDDEKLLQLKAELAGVRSPEIYGGSGVCVVYPPFTREKLQACLAKTKGLRFMGQRFVPDSYLFQQLVSPAVGMFAGEGEECESAFTCCYTAAGPARCFPRGLDVFAVLGSERAEEILKAEGDTKYEGKNTSYEKQLNSLKQEFEQFSVSDWNRNLYWSWLYALKPLLAEFPAGYPTFMQTQEWQEKELQTALASWTELRHDTILYAKQSYTPVLESAFPQPTPVRGFVEPVPEFYARLLALTEMTESGLAKMDALEVLEEKHRDRLESLESILNRLIEISTKELENRELSEEDYEFIRRFGENLDSVVAGVETEGKQTTIVADVHTDANTKQVLEEGVGEVDLILVAYKPPGRTGGAGGAGEAGEAGEAGEGQIVVGAGPVLSYYEFKHPMSDRLTDEKWRKMLKGEVVGGVVPKQPNKKEYEKQSGKEGLFPYTSTRFPL
;
A
#
# COMPACT_ATOMS: atom_id res chain seq x y z
N MET A 1 78.74 25.61 14.98
CA MET A 1 79.39 26.56 14.04
C MET A 1 78.74 26.39 12.67
N LYS A 2 78.35 27.53 12.14
CA LYS A 2 78.08 27.87 10.71
C LYS A 2 76.98 27.00 9.99
N ARG A 3 75.77 27.55 9.70
CA ARG A 3 75.42 28.42 8.52
C ARG A 3 75.39 27.55 7.24
N SER A 4 74.46 27.48 6.37
CA SER A 4 73.41 28.43 5.91
C SER A 4 72.92 27.97 4.54
N SER A 5 71.70 28.25 4.25
CA SER A 5 71.14 28.64 2.95
C SER A 5 70.46 27.65 2.02
N SER A 6 69.27 28.01 1.74
CA SER A 6 68.28 27.56 0.76
C SER A 6 68.73 27.49 -0.69
N VAL A 7 68.14 26.63 -1.48
CA VAL A 7 67.63 26.88 -2.84
C VAL A 7 66.49 25.91 -3.17
N ILE A 8 65.44 26.41 -3.76
CA ILE A 8 64.25 25.72 -4.27
C ILE A 8 64.57 25.19 -5.69
N ILE A 9 64.23 23.91 -6.02
CA ILE A 9 63.96 23.49 -7.40
C ILE A 9 62.82 22.47 -7.43
N PHE A 10 61.84 22.74 -8.29
CA PHE A 10 60.73 21.85 -8.64
C PHE A 10 61.25 20.56 -9.30
N GLY A 11 60.70 19.40 -8.88
CA GLY A 11 60.89 18.12 -9.53
C GLY A 11 59.69 17.25 -9.34
N ILE A 12 58.97 16.96 -10.44
CA ILE A 12 57.87 16.02 -10.52
C ILE A 12 58.38 14.62 -10.35
N GLY A 13 58.04 13.94 -9.28
CA GLY A 13 58.33 12.53 -9.03
C GLY A 13 57.06 11.73 -8.87
N ILE A 14 56.77 10.84 -9.83
CA ILE A 14 55.66 9.86 -9.74
C ILE A 14 56.10 8.81 -8.73
N LEU A 15 55.43 8.77 -7.59
CA LEU A 15 55.54 7.74 -6.58
C LEU A 15 54.35 6.76 -6.73
N VAL A 16 54.60 5.58 -7.26
CA VAL A 16 53.70 4.44 -7.19
C VAL A 16 53.76 3.88 -5.77
N ALA A 17 52.78 4.23 -4.97
CA ALA A 17 52.54 3.65 -3.65
C ALA A 17 51.58 2.47 -3.81
N VAL A 18 52.11 1.24 -3.66
CA VAL A 18 51.30 0.04 -3.49
C VAL A 18 50.72 0.07 -2.07
N PHE A 19 49.48 0.45 -1.96
CA PHE A 19 48.72 0.24 -0.73
C PHE A 19 48.12 -1.16 -0.75
N ILE A 20 48.59 -2.01 0.13
CA ILE A 20 47.89 -3.20 0.57
C ILE A 20 46.83 -2.66 1.55
N SER A 21 45.65 -2.39 1.01
CA SER A 21 44.44 -2.05 1.80
C SER A 21 43.73 -3.35 2.12
N GLY A 22 43.67 -3.69 3.42
CA GLY A 22 42.77 -4.73 3.89
C GLY A 22 41.33 -4.31 3.58
N CYS A 23 40.58 -5.23 3.00
CA CYS A 23 39.15 -5.10 2.78
C CYS A 23 38.45 -4.97 4.14
N VAL A 24 38.10 -3.75 4.51
CA VAL A 24 36.97 -3.47 5.38
C VAL A 24 35.78 -3.46 4.44
N ASP A 25 34.97 -4.49 4.57
CA ASP A 25 33.70 -4.64 3.87
C ASP A 25 32.74 -3.52 4.33
N GLN A 26 32.75 -2.41 3.62
CA GLN A 26 31.67 -1.44 3.71
C GLN A 26 30.58 -1.95 2.78
N GLY A 27 29.54 -2.57 3.39
CA GLY A 27 28.34 -2.93 2.67
C GLY A 27 27.82 -1.69 1.94
N ASN A 28 27.76 -1.79 0.63
CA ASN A 28 27.06 -0.82 -0.20
C ASN A 28 25.60 -0.87 0.23
N HIS A 29 25.16 0.14 0.98
CA HIS A 29 23.76 0.50 1.06
C HIS A 29 23.36 1.02 -0.32
N GLU A 30 22.79 0.17 -1.16
CA GLU A 30 22.03 0.65 -2.30
C GLU A 30 20.83 1.38 -1.72
N GLN A 31 20.84 2.69 -1.86
CA GLN A 31 19.73 3.57 -1.52
C GLN A 31 18.54 3.21 -2.42
N LEU A 32 17.33 3.35 -1.88
CA LEU A 32 16.11 3.43 -2.70
C LEU A 32 16.39 4.32 -3.91
N PRO A 33 15.84 4.01 -5.10
CA PRO A 33 16.19 4.74 -6.31
C PRO A 33 16.07 6.24 -6.04
N PRO A 34 17.14 7.02 -6.27
CA PRO A 34 17.13 8.45 -6.00
C PRO A 34 16.00 9.06 -6.80
N SER A 35 15.22 9.93 -6.16
CA SER A 35 14.28 10.79 -6.88
C SER A 35 15.02 11.40 -8.06
N GLU A 36 14.60 11.15 -9.31
CA GLU A 36 15.26 11.64 -10.52
C GLU A 36 15.15 13.18 -10.64
N ASN A 37 15.71 13.90 -9.69
CA ASN A 37 15.89 15.35 -9.76
C ASN A 37 17.29 15.72 -10.33
N GLY A 38 17.70 15.01 -11.39
CA GLY A 38 18.90 15.32 -12.15
C GLY A 38 18.59 16.19 -13.36
N THR A 39 19.04 17.44 -13.35
CA THR A 39 19.09 18.30 -14.55
C THR A 39 20.02 17.70 -15.60
N GLY A 40 19.51 16.84 -16.45
CA GLY A 40 20.20 16.24 -17.59
C GLY A 40 19.29 16.23 -18.80
N ASN A 41 19.65 16.94 -19.86
CA ASN A 41 19.05 16.84 -21.18
C ASN A 41 19.31 15.44 -21.75
N GLY A 42 18.33 14.55 -21.65
CA GLY A 42 18.34 13.21 -22.21
C GLY A 42 16.94 12.62 -22.20
N THR A 43 16.52 12.09 -23.32
CA THR A 43 15.25 11.37 -23.57
C THR A 43 15.08 10.16 -22.63
N GLY A 44 14.85 10.43 -21.35
CA GLY A 44 14.48 9.44 -20.31
C GLY A 44 12.96 9.47 -20.09
N ASN A 45 12.45 8.52 -19.30
CA ASN A 45 11.06 8.46 -18.82
C ASN A 45 10.44 9.85 -18.72
N PRO A 46 9.21 10.07 -19.17
CA PRO A 46 8.55 11.34 -18.96
C PRO A 46 8.73 11.69 -17.48
N LYS A 47 9.44 12.78 -17.20
CA LYS A 47 9.58 13.26 -15.83
C LYS A 47 8.17 13.45 -15.33
N LEU A 48 7.71 12.55 -14.48
CA LEU A 48 6.53 12.77 -13.70
C LEU A 48 6.80 14.05 -12.92
N ALA A 49 6.22 15.16 -13.37
CA ALA A 49 6.40 16.50 -12.78
C ALA A 49 5.67 16.60 -11.41
N LEU A 50 5.59 15.50 -10.68
CA LEU A 50 4.72 15.28 -9.53
C LEU A 50 5.27 15.91 -8.26
N ALA A 51 6.58 15.90 -8.08
CA ALA A 51 7.24 16.45 -6.87
C ALA A 51 7.06 17.97 -6.66
N SER A 52 6.54 18.71 -7.64
CA SER A 52 6.38 20.17 -7.56
C SER A 52 5.02 20.63 -7.02
N SER A 53 4.12 19.71 -6.65
CA SER A 53 2.75 20.05 -6.24
C SER A 53 2.56 20.10 -4.73
N TYR A 54 3.42 19.45 -3.94
CA TYR A 54 3.31 19.48 -2.48
C TYR A 54 3.95 20.75 -1.93
N GLU A 55 3.18 21.58 -1.25
CA GLU A 55 3.64 22.77 -0.56
C GLU A 55 3.70 22.52 0.95
N PRO A 56 4.91 22.30 1.53
CA PRO A 56 5.04 22.06 2.96
C PRO A 56 4.63 23.30 3.75
N ARG A 57 3.80 23.11 4.75
CA ARG A 57 3.41 24.16 5.69
C ARG A 57 4.32 24.08 6.91
N GLU A 58 5.12 25.11 7.17
CA GLU A 58 5.90 25.20 8.40
C GLU A 58 4.96 25.43 9.58
N PHE A 59 5.05 24.55 10.56
CA PHE A 59 4.21 24.58 11.73
C PHE A 59 5.05 24.65 13.01
N SER A 60 4.73 25.58 13.89
CA SER A 60 5.38 25.73 15.21
C SER A 60 4.40 26.19 16.25
N VAL A 61 4.05 25.33 17.18
CA VAL A 61 3.13 25.61 18.29
C VAL A 61 3.81 25.31 19.61
N THR A 62 3.60 26.18 20.60
CA THR A 62 4.01 25.92 21.98
C THR A 62 2.83 25.42 22.78
N ALA A 63 2.81 24.13 23.06
CA ALA A 63 1.74 23.49 23.82
C ALA A 63 1.62 24.03 25.25
N LYS A 64 0.42 24.46 25.64
CA LYS A 64 0.06 25.00 26.96
C LYS A 64 -1.37 24.65 27.32
N ALA A 65 -1.91 23.54 26.81
CA ALA A 65 -3.27 23.11 27.05
C ALA A 65 -3.56 22.96 28.57
N PRO A 66 -4.79 23.24 29.02
CA PRO A 66 -5.16 23.09 30.42
C PRO A 66 -5.01 21.65 30.91
N GLN A 67 -4.34 21.49 32.06
CA GLN A 67 -4.03 20.18 32.67
C GLN A 67 -5.05 19.79 33.74
N TYR A 68 -5.26 18.48 33.94
CA TYR A 68 -5.95 17.89 35.07
C TYR A 68 -5.14 16.68 35.60
N GLN A 69 -5.56 16.11 36.72
CA GLN A 69 -4.84 14.96 37.31
C GLN A 69 -5.48 13.63 36.90
N LEU A 70 -4.64 12.63 36.70
CA LEU A 70 -5.04 11.24 36.58
C LEU A 70 -4.61 10.47 37.83
N PRO A 71 -5.39 9.50 38.35
CA PRO A 71 -6.71 9.08 37.85
C PRO A 71 -7.76 10.19 38.01
N LEU A 72 -8.65 10.29 36.98
CA LEU A 72 -9.74 11.27 36.95
C LEU A 72 -10.82 10.94 37.99
N ASN A 73 -11.23 11.93 38.78
CA ASN A 73 -12.41 11.79 39.64
C ASN A 73 -13.67 12.11 38.82
N LEU A 74 -14.47 11.12 38.43
CA LEU A 74 -15.69 11.32 37.63
C LEU A 74 -16.74 12.23 38.30
N ASN A 75 -16.68 12.45 39.62
CA ASN A 75 -17.55 13.42 40.28
C ASN A 75 -17.16 14.89 40.02
N GLU A 76 -15.96 15.14 39.55
CA GLU A 76 -15.46 16.46 39.15
C GLU A 76 -15.70 16.76 37.67
N VAL A 77 -16.23 15.81 36.89
CA VAL A 77 -16.57 15.95 35.49
C VAL A 77 -18.00 16.51 35.39
N ALA A 78 -18.14 17.69 34.78
CA ALA A 78 -19.39 18.44 34.77
C ALA A 78 -20.59 17.71 34.14
N ASN A 79 -20.34 16.91 33.11
CA ASN A 79 -21.35 16.14 32.39
C ASN A 79 -21.32 14.62 32.65
N SER A 80 -20.63 14.14 33.69
CA SER A 80 -20.48 12.70 33.98
C SER A 80 -21.79 11.95 34.13
N GLY A 81 -22.79 12.58 34.76
CA GLY A 81 -24.15 12.03 34.93
C GLY A 81 -24.85 11.79 33.58
N LYS A 82 -24.73 12.73 32.66
CA LYS A 82 -25.26 12.64 31.31
C LYS A 82 -24.57 11.58 30.47
N ILE A 83 -23.22 11.57 30.48
CA ILE A 83 -22.40 10.57 29.80
C ILE A 83 -22.77 9.15 30.27
N ASN A 84 -22.84 8.95 31.59
CA ASN A 84 -23.21 7.64 32.13
C ASN A 84 -24.68 7.25 31.79
N ALA A 85 -25.61 8.20 31.81
CA ALA A 85 -27.02 7.93 31.44
C ALA A 85 -27.16 7.59 29.95
N THR A 86 -26.36 8.21 29.08
CA THR A 86 -26.41 8.00 27.63
C THR A 86 -25.74 6.69 27.21
N PHE A 87 -24.52 6.46 27.67
CA PHE A 87 -23.73 5.33 27.21
C PHE A 87 -23.79 4.11 28.12
N ASN A 88 -24.45 4.23 29.29
CA ASN A 88 -24.56 3.16 30.29
C ASN A 88 -23.20 2.46 30.54
N LEU A 89 -22.18 3.29 30.86
CA LEU A 89 -20.79 2.81 30.99
C LEU A 89 -20.68 1.69 32.04
N GLU A 90 -20.13 0.58 31.63
CA GLU A 90 -19.78 -0.53 32.52
C GLU A 90 -18.64 -0.14 33.45
N SER A 91 -18.42 -0.93 34.53
CA SER A 91 -17.38 -0.63 35.52
C SER A 91 -15.96 -0.54 34.92
N ASP A 92 -15.65 -1.37 33.93
CA ASP A 92 -14.38 -1.39 33.21
C ASP A 92 -14.18 -0.09 32.40
N ALA A 93 -15.18 0.30 31.61
CA ALA A 93 -15.13 1.53 30.83
C ALA A 93 -14.96 2.78 31.73
N LYS A 94 -15.63 2.80 32.89
CA LYS A 94 -15.43 3.86 33.91
C LYS A 94 -14.01 3.87 34.46
N ALA A 95 -13.47 2.70 34.80
CA ALA A 95 -12.11 2.58 35.33
C ALA A 95 -11.07 3.06 34.30
N LYS A 96 -11.24 2.74 33.01
CA LYS A 96 -10.36 3.22 31.93
C LYS A 96 -10.48 4.72 31.70
N LEU A 97 -11.70 5.27 31.69
CA LEU A 97 -11.90 6.71 31.64
C LEU A 97 -11.26 7.43 32.84
N GLU A 98 -11.33 6.85 34.04
CA GLU A 98 -10.66 7.39 35.22
C GLU A 98 -9.14 7.31 35.14
N SER A 99 -8.57 6.16 34.71
CA SER A 99 -7.13 5.95 34.66
C SER A 99 -6.44 6.75 33.54
N ASN A 100 -7.04 6.80 32.36
CA ASN A 100 -6.39 7.31 31.13
C ASN A 100 -6.90 8.71 30.73
N GLY A 101 -8.05 9.15 31.26
CA GLY A 101 -8.75 10.35 30.80
C GLY A 101 -9.58 10.13 29.53
N PHE A 102 -9.59 8.90 28.98
CA PHE A 102 -10.43 8.51 27.86
C PHE A 102 -10.74 7.01 27.88
N VAL A 103 -11.73 6.62 27.08
CA VAL A 103 -12.09 5.21 26.82
C VAL A 103 -12.74 5.07 25.46
N VAL A 104 -12.45 3.99 24.75
CA VAL A 104 -13.16 3.61 23.52
C VAL A 104 -14.26 2.62 23.86
N ILE A 105 -15.46 2.83 23.29
CA ILE A 105 -16.64 2.00 23.48
C ILE A 105 -17.30 1.69 22.13
N PRO A 106 -17.99 0.54 21.98
CA PRO A 106 -18.64 0.19 20.72
C PRO A 106 -19.79 1.14 20.34
N TRP A 107 -19.87 1.54 19.04
CA TRP A 107 -20.95 2.38 18.52
C TRP A 107 -22.26 1.62 18.22
N ARG A 108 -22.29 0.45 17.69
CA ARG A 108 -23.45 -0.42 17.35
C ARG A 108 -24.56 0.14 16.41
N HIS A 109 -24.35 1.15 15.58
CA HIS A 109 -25.35 1.70 14.65
C HIS A 109 -24.85 1.88 13.21
N GLY A 110 -23.81 1.15 12.80
CA GLY A 110 -23.34 1.14 11.43
C GLY A 110 -21.88 1.61 11.27
N ASP A 111 -21.49 1.73 10.04
CA ASP A 111 -20.13 1.95 9.58
C ASP A 111 -19.96 3.28 8.81
N ASP A 112 -20.87 4.24 9.02
CA ASP A 112 -20.74 5.62 8.52
C ASP A 112 -20.18 6.53 9.63
N ILE A 113 -18.94 7.00 9.43
CA ILE A 113 -18.20 7.81 10.42
C ILE A 113 -18.80 9.20 10.67
N VAL A 114 -19.68 9.69 9.78
CA VAL A 114 -20.33 10.99 9.90
C VAL A 114 -21.55 10.93 10.86
N GLN A 115 -22.23 9.80 10.93
CA GLN A 115 -23.45 9.62 11.73
C GLN A 115 -23.26 9.87 13.24
N PRO A 116 -22.17 9.41 13.88
CA PRO A 116 -21.92 9.71 15.28
C PRO A 116 -22.01 11.20 15.62
N TYR A 117 -21.38 12.06 14.82
CA TYR A 117 -21.39 13.51 15.07
C TYR A 117 -22.80 14.12 15.04
N LYS A 118 -23.63 13.74 14.05
CA LYS A 118 -25.01 14.21 13.95
C LYS A 118 -25.81 13.80 15.17
N THR A 119 -25.62 12.56 15.60
CA THR A 119 -26.31 12.06 16.76
C THR A 119 -25.81 12.64 18.08
N MET A 120 -24.50 12.90 18.26
CA MET A 120 -23.99 13.62 19.44
C MET A 120 -24.62 14.98 19.55
N LYS A 121 -24.74 15.71 18.45
CA LYS A 121 -25.44 17.00 18.39
C LYS A 121 -26.91 16.91 18.87
N GLU A 122 -27.68 15.94 18.33
CA GLU A 122 -29.08 15.73 18.68
C GLU A 122 -29.30 15.46 20.17
N LEU A 123 -28.38 14.72 20.77
CA LEU A 123 -28.49 14.28 22.16
C LEU A 123 -27.80 15.24 23.17
N GLY A 124 -27.18 16.39 22.77
CA GLY A 124 -26.48 17.34 23.64
C GLY A 124 -25.24 16.80 24.32
N ILE A 125 -24.40 15.95 23.68
CA ILE A 125 -23.07 15.54 24.13
C ILE A 125 -21.98 16.38 23.44
N PRO A 126 -20.93 16.82 24.14
CA PRO A 126 -19.80 17.48 23.49
C PRO A 126 -19.21 16.65 22.37
N ILE A 127 -19.06 17.25 21.19
CA ILE A 127 -18.39 16.61 20.06
C ILE A 127 -16.87 16.66 20.30
N PHE A 128 -16.21 15.52 20.18
CA PHE A 128 -14.75 15.41 20.07
C PHE A 128 -14.39 15.07 18.62
N VAL A 129 -13.80 16.01 17.90
CA VAL A 129 -13.39 15.80 16.50
C VAL A 129 -12.11 14.99 16.48
N THR A 130 -12.12 13.85 15.77
CA THR A 130 -11.01 12.87 15.72
C THR A 130 -10.22 12.96 14.43
N SER A 131 -8.93 12.63 14.47
CA SER A 131 -8.07 12.45 13.31
C SER A 131 -8.56 11.32 12.39
N ASP A 132 -9.12 10.25 12.95
CA ASP A 132 -9.74 9.12 12.25
C ASP A 132 -10.76 9.57 11.20
N THR A 133 -11.61 10.50 11.58
CA THR A 133 -12.65 11.03 10.67
C THR A 133 -12.05 11.68 9.43
N LEU A 134 -11.02 12.50 9.60
CA LEU A 134 -10.41 13.23 8.48
C LEU A 134 -9.63 12.29 7.54
N LEU A 135 -9.00 11.25 8.09
CA LEU A 135 -8.33 10.22 7.33
C LEU A 135 -9.34 9.43 6.49
N HIS A 136 -10.43 8.97 7.09
CA HIS A 136 -11.49 8.25 6.36
C HIS A 136 -12.14 9.12 5.28
N LEU A 137 -12.34 10.41 5.53
CA LEU A 137 -12.86 11.33 4.51
C LEU A 137 -11.89 11.49 3.34
N TYR A 138 -10.58 11.51 3.59
CA TYR A 138 -9.58 11.54 2.53
C TYR A 138 -9.56 10.21 1.75
N HIS A 139 -9.68 9.06 2.44
CA HIS A 139 -9.87 7.75 1.82
C HIS A 139 -11.04 7.77 0.82
N ILE A 140 -12.21 8.28 1.23
CA ILE A 140 -13.38 8.39 0.36
C ILE A 140 -13.03 9.19 -0.92
N GLN A 141 -12.32 10.33 -0.81
CA GLN A 141 -11.96 11.13 -1.98
C GLN A 141 -10.98 10.37 -2.89
N PHE A 142 -9.94 9.78 -2.33
CA PHE A 142 -8.93 9.03 -3.06
C PHE A 142 -9.57 7.86 -3.84
N ASN A 143 -10.38 7.06 -3.17
CA ASN A 143 -11.04 5.89 -3.71
C ASN A 143 -12.07 6.22 -4.80
N GLU A 144 -12.94 7.20 -4.56
CA GLU A 144 -13.98 7.58 -5.53
C GLU A 144 -13.41 8.26 -6.79
N ILE A 145 -12.34 9.05 -6.65
CA ILE A 145 -11.65 9.67 -7.79
C ILE A 145 -10.97 8.58 -8.64
N LEU A 146 -10.24 7.66 -8.02
CA LEU A 146 -9.56 6.58 -8.73
C LEU A 146 -10.56 5.68 -9.45
N LYS A 147 -11.61 5.24 -8.76
CA LYS A 147 -12.70 4.43 -9.32
C LYS A 147 -13.35 5.09 -10.55
N ASP A 148 -13.72 6.38 -10.43
CA ASP A 148 -14.42 7.07 -11.53
C ASP A 148 -13.49 7.32 -12.73
N LEU A 149 -12.16 7.46 -12.55
CA LEU A 149 -11.19 7.49 -13.64
C LEU A 149 -11.03 6.13 -14.33
N GLU A 150 -10.98 5.06 -13.55
CA GLU A 150 -10.84 3.69 -14.08
C GLU A 150 -12.06 3.25 -14.84
N GLU A 151 -13.25 3.47 -14.31
CA GLU A 151 -14.52 3.10 -14.95
C GLU A 151 -14.87 3.99 -16.13
N GLY A 152 -14.62 5.30 -16.04
CA GLY A 152 -15.03 6.31 -17.00
C GLY A 152 -14.04 6.56 -18.14
N GLU A 153 -12.72 6.48 -17.91
CA GLU A 153 -11.69 6.76 -18.92
C GLU A 153 -10.81 5.55 -19.21
N PHE A 154 -10.19 4.94 -18.17
CA PHE A 154 -9.12 3.97 -18.38
C PHE A 154 -9.60 2.63 -18.92
N PHE A 155 -10.84 2.24 -18.65
CA PHE A 155 -11.40 1.02 -19.22
C PHE A 155 -11.45 1.09 -20.74
N ASP A 156 -11.97 2.16 -21.31
CA ASP A 156 -12.05 2.31 -22.76
C ASP A 156 -10.67 2.49 -23.38
N GLU A 157 -9.77 3.23 -22.72
CA GLU A 157 -8.40 3.40 -23.17
C GLU A 157 -7.61 2.09 -23.18
N ILE A 158 -7.72 1.23 -22.16
CA ILE A 158 -7.02 -0.05 -22.14
C ILE A 158 -7.63 -1.07 -23.11
N LEU A 159 -8.95 -1.03 -23.33
CA LEU A 159 -9.63 -1.84 -24.32
C LEU A 159 -9.15 -1.50 -25.73
N ASP A 160 -9.18 -0.22 -26.10
CA ASP A 160 -8.72 0.26 -27.39
C ASP A 160 -7.22 0.01 -27.62
N LEU A 161 -6.40 0.22 -26.59
CA LEU A 161 -4.97 -0.10 -26.62
C LEU A 161 -4.75 -1.59 -26.88
N SER A 162 -5.47 -2.46 -26.19
CA SER A 162 -5.34 -3.92 -26.32
C SER A 162 -5.75 -4.39 -27.71
N LYS A 163 -6.84 -3.85 -28.30
CA LYS A 163 -7.26 -4.12 -29.67
C LYS A 163 -6.18 -3.74 -30.68
N ALA A 164 -5.66 -2.51 -30.59
CA ALA A 164 -4.65 -2.01 -31.52
C ALA A 164 -3.34 -2.79 -31.44
N MET A 165 -2.91 -3.20 -30.24
CA MET A 165 -1.71 -3.99 -30.05
C MET A 165 -1.88 -5.45 -30.46
N GLN A 166 -3.09 -6.03 -30.32
CA GLN A 166 -3.41 -7.35 -30.87
C GLN A 166 -3.34 -7.34 -32.39
N GLU A 167 -4.01 -6.38 -33.05
CA GLU A 167 -3.98 -6.21 -34.51
C GLU A 167 -2.55 -6.07 -35.04
N ARG A 168 -1.73 -5.28 -34.35
CA ARG A 168 -0.32 -5.11 -34.70
C ARG A 168 0.45 -6.41 -34.58
N SER A 169 0.30 -7.13 -33.46
CA SER A 169 0.99 -8.41 -33.22
C SER A 169 0.56 -9.48 -34.25
N GLN A 170 -0.68 -9.46 -34.71
CA GLN A 170 -1.16 -10.32 -35.84
C GLN A 170 -0.43 -10.00 -37.13
N ALA A 171 -0.32 -8.70 -37.46
CA ALA A 171 0.40 -8.26 -38.65
C ALA A 171 1.87 -8.67 -38.63
N ASP A 172 2.52 -8.63 -37.46
CA ASP A 172 3.89 -9.09 -37.30
C ASP A 172 4.01 -10.61 -37.44
N TYR A 173 3.08 -11.36 -36.83
CA TYR A 173 3.04 -12.82 -37.00
C TYR A 173 2.88 -13.22 -38.46
N GLU A 174 2.03 -12.56 -39.24
CA GLU A 174 1.86 -12.77 -40.67
C GLU A 174 3.12 -12.41 -41.45
N ALA A 175 3.77 -11.27 -41.13
CA ALA A 175 4.98 -10.82 -41.79
C ALA A 175 6.14 -11.83 -41.57
N PHE A 176 6.34 -12.28 -40.33
CA PHE A 176 7.37 -13.27 -40.00
C PHE A 176 7.02 -14.67 -40.50
N SER A 177 5.74 -15.02 -40.66
CA SER A 177 5.32 -16.28 -41.27
C SER A 177 5.64 -16.35 -42.77
N ASN A 178 5.74 -15.22 -43.43
CA ASN A 178 6.10 -15.12 -44.87
C ASN A 178 7.59 -14.92 -45.12
N ALA A 179 8.42 -14.80 -44.07
CA ALA A 179 9.87 -14.69 -44.17
C ALA A 179 10.50 -16.05 -44.54
N THR A 180 11.75 -16.05 -44.99
CA THR A 180 12.47 -17.27 -45.40
C THR A 180 12.88 -18.13 -44.21
N ASP A 181 12.83 -19.46 -44.40
CA ASP A 181 13.09 -20.51 -43.40
C ASP A 181 14.47 -20.41 -42.65
N SER A 182 14.61 -19.42 -41.78
CA SER A 182 15.74 -19.40 -40.81
C SER A 182 15.21 -19.67 -39.39
N GLU A 183 16.09 -20.20 -38.56
CA GLU A 183 15.81 -20.42 -37.11
C GLU A 183 15.38 -19.11 -36.45
N ARG A 184 15.95 -17.98 -36.84
CA ARG A 184 15.63 -16.64 -36.38
C ARG A 184 14.20 -16.18 -36.75
N ASP A 185 13.76 -16.49 -37.97
CA ASP A 185 12.40 -16.16 -38.41
C ASP A 185 11.37 -16.96 -37.60
N SER A 186 11.74 -18.17 -37.13
CA SER A 186 10.92 -18.97 -36.21
C SER A 186 10.78 -18.32 -34.85
N GLU A 187 11.85 -17.76 -34.27
CA GLU A 187 11.83 -17.06 -32.96
C GLU A 187 11.00 -15.78 -32.99
N LEU A 188 11.18 -14.96 -34.03
CA LEU A 188 10.37 -13.73 -34.23
C LEU A 188 8.90 -14.06 -34.41
N LYS A 189 8.60 -15.11 -35.21
CA LYS A 189 7.24 -15.58 -35.42
C LYS A 189 6.61 -16.06 -34.12
N GLU A 190 7.32 -16.85 -33.31
CA GLU A 190 6.83 -17.35 -32.04
C GLU A 190 6.63 -16.21 -31.04
N ALA A 191 7.53 -15.22 -30.97
CA ALA A 191 7.37 -14.04 -30.14
C ALA A 191 6.13 -13.22 -30.52
N ALA A 192 5.90 -12.99 -31.85
CA ALA A 192 4.71 -12.31 -32.32
C ALA A 192 3.44 -13.12 -32.02
N ARG A 193 3.46 -14.45 -32.20
CA ARG A 193 2.36 -15.35 -31.85
C ARG A 193 1.96 -15.24 -30.36
N ARG A 194 2.95 -15.29 -29.45
CA ARG A 194 2.72 -15.14 -28.03
C ARG A 194 2.21 -13.73 -27.67
N ASN A 195 2.62 -12.67 -28.40
CA ASN A 195 2.07 -11.33 -28.21
C ASN A 195 0.59 -11.26 -28.61
N VAL A 196 0.19 -11.94 -29.71
CA VAL A 196 -1.23 -12.10 -30.08
C VAL A 196 -2.01 -12.75 -28.93
N ALA A 197 -1.51 -13.88 -28.40
CA ALA A 197 -2.15 -14.56 -27.28
C ALA A 197 -2.26 -13.65 -26.04
N TYR A 198 -1.19 -12.92 -25.71
CA TYR A 198 -1.12 -12.02 -24.55
C TYR A 198 -2.19 -10.92 -24.56
N PHE A 199 -2.34 -10.22 -25.70
CA PHE A 199 -3.37 -9.19 -25.85
C PHE A 199 -4.77 -9.80 -26.01
N SER A 200 -4.90 -10.99 -26.60
CA SER A 200 -6.18 -11.70 -26.71
C SER A 200 -6.74 -12.12 -25.34
N VAL A 201 -5.88 -12.51 -24.38
CA VAL A 201 -6.32 -12.76 -22.98
C VAL A 201 -6.93 -11.50 -22.38
N ALA A 202 -6.23 -10.38 -22.44
CA ALA A 202 -6.73 -9.12 -21.89
C ALA A 202 -8.05 -8.68 -22.55
N LEU A 203 -8.15 -8.79 -23.88
CA LEU A 203 -9.38 -8.47 -24.60
C LEU A 203 -10.56 -9.36 -24.20
N THR A 204 -10.32 -10.66 -24.02
CA THR A 204 -11.36 -11.58 -23.55
C THR A 204 -11.84 -11.19 -22.17
N LEU A 205 -10.94 -10.80 -21.25
CA LEU A 205 -11.29 -10.36 -19.89
C LEU A 205 -12.07 -9.04 -19.88
N LEU A 206 -11.77 -8.10 -20.81
CA LEU A 206 -12.44 -6.81 -20.94
C LEU A 206 -13.78 -6.88 -21.67
N GLN A 207 -14.07 -7.94 -22.43
CA GLN A 207 -15.27 -8.08 -23.26
C GLN A 207 -16.07 -9.35 -22.93
N THR A 208 -15.89 -9.94 -21.74
CA THR A 208 -16.73 -11.06 -21.32
C THR A 208 -18.18 -10.58 -21.18
N PRO A 209 -19.14 -11.11 -21.99
CA PRO A 209 -20.51 -10.63 -21.94
C PRO A 209 -21.17 -10.89 -20.60
N THR A 210 -21.97 -9.97 -20.13
CA THR A 210 -22.81 -10.10 -18.95
C THR A 210 -24.03 -10.96 -19.28
N GLU A 211 -24.67 -11.56 -18.26
CA GLU A 211 -25.97 -12.25 -18.42
C GLU A 211 -27.05 -11.36 -19.08
N ALA A 212 -26.91 -10.04 -18.99
CA ALA A 212 -27.83 -9.05 -19.56
C ALA A 212 -27.49 -8.66 -21.00
N GLU A 213 -26.23 -8.78 -21.43
CA GLU A 213 -25.71 -8.29 -22.71
C GLU A 213 -25.45 -9.41 -23.73
N GLU A 214 -25.73 -10.69 -23.44
CA GLU A 214 -25.51 -11.84 -24.34
C GLU A 214 -26.11 -11.71 -25.74
N ALA A 215 -26.99 -10.74 -25.98
CA ALA A 215 -27.69 -10.55 -27.26
C ALA A 215 -26.99 -9.52 -28.19
N GLU A 216 -26.07 -8.67 -27.73
CA GLU A 216 -25.51 -7.58 -28.54
C GLU A 216 -23.97 -7.46 -28.43
N ALA A 217 -23.28 -8.31 -27.64
CA ALA A 217 -21.83 -8.25 -27.46
C ALA A 217 -21.09 -8.62 -28.76
N GLU A 218 -20.18 -7.77 -29.22
CA GLU A 218 -19.21 -8.14 -30.27
C GLU A 218 -18.25 -9.22 -29.70
N GLU A 219 -18.33 -10.42 -30.31
CA GLU A 219 -17.45 -11.54 -29.92
C GLU A 219 -15.98 -11.18 -30.21
N VAL A 220 -15.10 -11.30 -29.20
CA VAL A 220 -13.65 -11.09 -29.35
C VAL A 220 -13.12 -12.04 -30.44
N GLU A 221 -12.58 -11.53 -31.51
CA GLU A 221 -11.96 -12.35 -32.56
C GLU A 221 -10.57 -12.83 -32.10
N VAL A 222 -10.54 -14.00 -31.42
CA VAL A 222 -9.30 -14.68 -31.08
C VAL A 222 -8.85 -15.56 -32.22
N PRO A 223 -7.67 -15.32 -32.84
CA PRO A 223 -7.19 -16.11 -33.96
C PRO A 223 -7.05 -17.61 -33.63
N ASP A 224 -7.46 -18.49 -34.58
CA ASP A 224 -7.48 -19.93 -34.34
C ASP A 224 -6.16 -20.52 -33.85
N TYR A 225 -5.01 -19.94 -34.26
CA TYR A 225 -3.69 -20.43 -33.91
C TYR A 225 -3.26 -20.12 -32.47
N VAL A 226 -4.04 -19.36 -31.69
CA VAL A 226 -3.82 -19.06 -30.25
C VAL A 226 -5.07 -19.32 -29.41
N LYS A 227 -6.17 -19.77 -30.01
CA LYS A 227 -7.48 -19.84 -29.36
C LYS A 227 -7.51 -20.78 -28.15
N ASP A 228 -6.90 -21.96 -28.27
CA ASP A 228 -6.94 -22.97 -27.23
C ASP A 228 -6.13 -22.52 -25.99
N GLU A 229 -4.96 -21.91 -26.20
CA GLU A 229 -4.11 -21.42 -25.10
C GLU A 229 -4.70 -20.19 -24.42
N VAL A 230 -5.32 -19.26 -25.18
CA VAL A 230 -6.04 -18.11 -24.61
C VAL A 230 -7.22 -18.58 -23.75
N ALA A 231 -8.04 -19.51 -24.26
CA ALA A 231 -9.14 -20.07 -23.50
C ALA A 231 -8.69 -20.80 -22.21
N ALA A 232 -7.57 -21.51 -22.27
CA ALA A 232 -7.00 -22.18 -21.10
C ALA A 232 -6.48 -21.18 -20.06
N GLU A 233 -5.82 -20.09 -20.49
CA GLU A 233 -5.31 -19.03 -19.62
C GLU A 233 -6.45 -18.28 -18.94
N VAL A 234 -7.45 -17.81 -19.72
CA VAL A 234 -8.66 -17.16 -19.18
C VAL A 234 -9.39 -18.08 -18.19
N GLY A 235 -9.48 -19.38 -18.52
CA GLY A 235 -10.11 -20.37 -17.63
C GLY A 235 -9.38 -20.53 -16.28
N LYS A 236 -8.08 -20.30 -16.19
CA LYS A 236 -7.34 -20.27 -14.92
C LYS A 236 -7.59 -18.98 -14.15
N ILE A 237 -7.62 -17.84 -14.86
CA ILE A 237 -7.92 -16.53 -14.27
C ILE A 237 -9.31 -16.58 -13.62
N GLU A 238 -10.34 -17.10 -14.31
CA GLU A 238 -11.71 -17.17 -13.79
C GLU A 238 -11.90 -18.19 -12.64
N LYS A 239 -11.03 -19.20 -12.55
CA LYS A 239 -11.09 -20.16 -11.43
C LYS A 239 -10.51 -19.62 -10.13
N HIS A 240 -9.58 -18.69 -10.19
CA HIS A 240 -8.88 -18.11 -9.04
C HIS A 240 -8.13 -19.14 -8.16
N GLU A 241 -7.67 -20.26 -8.71
CA GLU A 241 -7.09 -21.39 -7.96
C GLU A 241 -5.57 -21.29 -7.86
N GLY A 242 -5.04 -20.50 -6.91
CA GLY A 242 -3.65 -20.53 -6.44
C GLY A 242 -2.58 -20.45 -7.54
N PHE A 243 -1.43 -21.12 -7.33
CA PHE A 243 -0.31 -21.10 -8.26
C PHE A 243 -0.43 -22.14 -9.35
N GLU A 244 -0.45 -21.73 -10.62
CA GLU A 244 -0.36 -22.58 -11.80
C GLU A 244 0.61 -22.03 -12.87
N PRO A 245 1.19 -22.90 -13.73
CA PRO A 245 1.99 -22.43 -14.88
C PRO A 245 1.10 -21.71 -15.90
N SER A 246 1.62 -20.62 -16.49
CA SER A 246 0.93 -19.95 -17.60
C SER A 246 0.98 -20.81 -18.87
N CYS A 247 -0.15 -20.88 -19.58
CA CYS A 247 -0.22 -21.59 -20.87
C CYS A 247 0.53 -20.89 -22.01
N ILE A 248 0.81 -19.59 -21.85
CA ILE A 248 1.42 -18.74 -22.89
C ILE A 248 2.92 -18.59 -22.72
N PHE A 249 3.40 -18.48 -21.47
CA PHE A 249 4.79 -18.09 -21.21
C PHE A 249 5.77 -19.24 -20.99
N ASN A 250 5.32 -20.42 -20.55
CA ASN A 250 6.20 -21.51 -20.18
C ASN A 250 5.53 -22.89 -20.19
N ALA A 251 4.58 -23.11 -21.09
CA ALA A 251 3.83 -24.35 -21.20
C ALA A 251 4.74 -25.60 -21.32
N ASP A 252 5.75 -25.53 -22.17
CA ASP A 252 6.69 -26.64 -22.42
C ASP A 252 7.62 -26.93 -21.22
N ALA A 253 8.05 -25.88 -20.53
CA ALA A 253 8.93 -26.01 -19.37
C ALA A 253 8.25 -26.66 -18.17
N CYS A 254 6.94 -26.51 -18.07
CA CYS A 254 6.12 -27.00 -16.95
C CYS A 254 5.33 -28.27 -17.30
N GLU A 255 5.46 -28.83 -18.50
CA GLU A 255 4.72 -30.02 -18.91
C GLU A 255 4.97 -31.21 -17.98
N GLY A 256 3.90 -31.67 -17.31
CA GLY A 256 3.94 -32.74 -16.33
C GLY A 256 4.61 -32.40 -15.00
N ARG A 257 4.83 -31.10 -14.69
CA ARG A 257 5.36 -30.60 -13.43
C ARG A 257 4.34 -29.67 -12.74
N GLY A 258 4.40 -29.62 -11.42
CA GLY A 258 3.61 -28.66 -10.65
C GLY A 258 4.45 -27.42 -10.25
N CYS A 259 3.80 -26.39 -9.73
CA CYS A 259 4.44 -25.18 -9.21
C CYS A 259 5.31 -25.42 -7.95
N GLU A 260 5.35 -26.63 -7.44
CA GLU A 260 6.28 -27.04 -6.38
C GLU A 260 7.70 -27.30 -6.90
N ASP A 261 7.87 -27.39 -8.23
CA ASP A 261 9.18 -27.53 -8.87
C ASP A 261 9.85 -26.15 -9.05
N GLU A 262 11.05 -25.98 -8.51
CA GLU A 262 11.84 -24.73 -8.51
C GLU A 262 12.13 -24.14 -9.90
N CYS A 263 11.88 -24.89 -10.97
CA CYS A 263 12.17 -24.55 -12.35
C CYS A 263 10.92 -24.21 -13.16
N CYS A 264 9.79 -23.95 -12.52
CA CYS A 264 8.56 -23.60 -13.21
C CYS A 264 8.13 -22.19 -12.82
N TYR A 265 7.97 -21.31 -13.80
CA TYR A 265 7.37 -20.01 -13.58
C TYR A 265 5.86 -20.18 -13.43
N CYS A 266 5.36 -19.92 -12.25
CA CYS A 266 3.93 -19.99 -11.95
C CYS A 266 3.37 -18.63 -11.61
N GLU A 267 2.14 -18.39 -12.06
CA GLU A 267 1.35 -17.25 -11.69
C GLU A 267 0.43 -17.61 -10.51
N ASP A 268 0.18 -16.66 -9.62
CA ASP A 268 -0.80 -16.78 -8.54
C ASP A 268 -2.18 -16.29 -9.02
N TYR A 269 -2.99 -17.20 -9.54
CA TYR A 269 -4.32 -16.88 -10.07
C TYR A 269 -5.32 -16.48 -8.97
N SER A 270 -5.03 -16.70 -7.69
CA SER A 270 -5.86 -16.19 -6.59
C SER A 270 -5.88 -14.65 -6.52
N GLN A 271 -4.89 -13.99 -7.12
CA GLN A 271 -4.82 -12.53 -7.20
C GLN A 271 -5.87 -11.89 -8.10
N TYR A 272 -6.45 -12.67 -9.03
CA TYR A 272 -7.41 -12.16 -10.02
C TYR A 272 -8.85 -12.06 -9.48
N VAL A 273 -9.08 -12.35 -8.20
CA VAL A 273 -10.36 -12.10 -7.51
C VAL A 273 -10.57 -10.60 -7.39
N PRO A 274 -11.57 -9.99 -8.06
CA PRO A 274 -11.89 -8.58 -7.88
C PRO A 274 -12.28 -8.30 -6.42
N ARG A 275 -11.74 -7.21 -5.84
CA ARG A 275 -11.98 -6.81 -4.46
C ARG A 275 -11.79 -5.31 -4.29
N GLY A 276 -12.11 -4.74 -3.13
CA GLY A 276 -12.19 -3.30 -2.97
C GLY A 276 -13.29 -2.70 -3.85
N HIS A 277 -13.10 -1.49 -4.35
CA HIS A 277 -14.10 -0.83 -5.20
C HIS A 277 -14.34 -1.53 -6.55
N TYR A 278 -13.48 -2.46 -6.95
CA TYR A 278 -13.65 -3.21 -8.20
C TYR A 278 -14.83 -4.19 -8.18
N THR A 279 -15.47 -4.43 -7.03
CA THR A 279 -16.70 -5.23 -6.92
C THR A 279 -17.97 -4.41 -7.14
N ARG A 280 -17.88 -3.10 -7.38
CA ARG A 280 -19.04 -2.20 -7.48
C ARG A 280 -19.71 -2.18 -8.84
N SER A 281 -19.00 -2.56 -9.91
CA SER A 281 -19.58 -2.74 -11.23
C SER A 281 -18.86 -3.83 -12.01
N GLU A 282 -19.53 -4.42 -12.96
CA GLU A 282 -18.98 -5.43 -13.83
C GLU A 282 -17.82 -4.90 -14.69
N ARG A 283 -17.92 -3.66 -15.15
CA ARG A 283 -16.86 -2.96 -15.88
C ARG A 283 -15.58 -2.82 -15.03
N LEU A 284 -15.72 -2.56 -13.74
CA LEU A 284 -14.59 -2.52 -12.82
C LEU A 284 -14.00 -3.92 -12.56
N GLU A 285 -14.83 -4.97 -12.48
CA GLU A 285 -14.35 -6.34 -12.35
C GLU A 285 -13.53 -6.79 -13.57
N GLN A 286 -13.99 -6.47 -14.77
CA GLN A 286 -13.30 -6.74 -16.02
C GLN A 286 -11.97 -5.98 -16.08
N TYR A 287 -11.99 -4.69 -15.78
CA TYR A 287 -10.79 -3.85 -15.69
C TYR A 287 -9.77 -4.42 -14.71
N PHE A 288 -10.20 -4.81 -13.51
CA PHE A 288 -9.34 -5.42 -12.49
C PHE A 288 -8.61 -6.66 -13.03
N LYS A 289 -9.34 -7.61 -13.63
CA LYS A 289 -8.76 -8.85 -14.16
C LYS A 289 -7.74 -8.57 -15.27
N ALA A 290 -8.08 -7.69 -16.21
CA ALA A 290 -7.21 -7.33 -17.33
C ALA A 290 -5.95 -6.56 -16.87
N MET A 291 -6.11 -5.62 -15.94
CA MET A 291 -4.98 -4.88 -15.39
C MET A 291 -4.11 -5.74 -14.47
N MET A 292 -4.70 -6.69 -13.75
CA MET A 292 -3.94 -7.69 -12.99
C MET A 292 -3.10 -8.56 -13.93
N TRP A 293 -3.65 -8.98 -15.09
CA TRP A 293 -2.90 -9.68 -16.13
C TRP A 293 -1.71 -8.85 -16.62
N TYR A 294 -1.90 -7.61 -16.98
CA TYR A 294 -0.85 -6.70 -17.43
C TYR A 294 0.15 -6.33 -16.34
N GLY A 295 -0.28 -6.32 -15.09
CA GLY A 295 0.53 -5.93 -13.94
C GLY A 295 1.40 -7.03 -13.36
N ARG A 296 0.95 -8.29 -13.47
CA ARG A 296 1.62 -9.44 -12.83
C ARG A 296 2.44 -10.28 -13.79
N THR A 297 1.98 -10.46 -15.02
CA THR A 297 2.66 -11.28 -16.02
C THR A 297 3.98 -10.65 -16.45
N ALA A 298 5.09 -11.38 -16.27
CA ALA A 298 6.43 -10.89 -16.54
C ALA A 298 7.07 -11.54 -17.78
N PHE A 299 7.60 -10.72 -18.67
CA PHE A 299 8.47 -11.13 -19.78
C PHE A 299 9.90 -11.28 -19.25
N LEU A 300 10.24 -12.48 -18.74
CA LEU A 300 11.48 -12.70 -18.02
C LEU A 300 12.71 -12.57 -18.91
N LEU A 301 13.72 -11.82 -18.43
CA LEU A 301 14.96 -11.57 -19.13
C LEU A 301 15.97 -12.74 -19.00
N LYS A 302 15.93 -13.45 -17.86
CA LYS A 302 16.92 -14.47 -17.49
C LYS A 302 16.30 -15.87 -17.52
N GLY A 303 16.81 -16.73 -18.36
CA GLY A 303 16.52 -18.16 -18.40
C GLY A 303 17.76 -18.99 -18.19
N GLY A 304 17.62 -20.31 -18.31
CA GLY A 304 18.74 -21.23 -18.23
C GLY A 304 18.37 -22.68 -18.51
N ASN A 305 19.27 -23.59 -18.20
CA ASN A 305 19.08 -25.03 -18.50
C ASN A 305 18.13 -25.66 -17.45
N VAL A 306 16.89 -25.96 -17.88
CA VAL A 306 15.85 -26.57 -17.08
C VAL A 306 15.77 -28.06 -17.42
N SER A 307 16.77 -28.85 -17.03
CA SER A 307 16.72 -30.29 -17.23
C SER A 307 16.00 -30.99 -16.06
N ALA A 308 15.18 -31.98 -16.34
CA ALA A 308 14.35 -32.73 -15.42
C ALA A 308 15.08 -33.35 -14.19
N GLY A 309 16.41 -33.45 -14.21
CA GLY A 309 17.24 -33.97 -13.12
C GLY A 309 17.84 -32.88 -12.22
N GLU A 310 17.84 -31.61 -12.65
CA GLU A 310 18.48 -30.50 -11.93
C GLU A 310 17.47 -29.68 -11.12
N CYS A 311 16.19 -29.81 -11.41
CA CYS A 311 15.10 -29.10 -10.72
C CYS A 311 14.57 -29.80 -9.47
N SER A 312 14.87 -31.09 -9.28
CA SER A 312 14.48 -31.81 -8.06
C SER A 312 15.49 -31.54 -6.94
N GLY A 313 15.22 -30.62 -6.05
CA GLY A 313 16.08 -30.18 -4.93
C GLY A 313 16.42 -31.22 -3.86
N VAL A 314 16.32 -32.51 -4.14
CA VAL A 314 16.67 -33.57 -3.20
C VAL A 314 18.09 -34.11 -3.52
N GLY A 315 19.11 -33.46 -2.96
CA GLY A 315 20.40 -34.13 -2.73
C GLY A 315 21.65 -33.67 -3.49
N GLY A 316 21.75 -32.45 -3.98
CA GLY A 316 22.99 -31.96 -4.63
C GLY A 316 23.55 -30.71 -3.94
N GLY A 317 24.49 -30.87 -3.01
CA GLY A 317 25.21 -29.76 -2.39
C GLY A 317 26.10 -29.02 -3.39
N GLY A 318 25.59 -28.00 -4.01
CA GLY A 318 26.35 -27.09 -4.86
C GLY A 318 25.43 -26.00 -5.38
N GLY A 319 25.54 -24.78 -4.82
CA GLY A 319 24.73 -23.60 -5.08
C GLY A 319 24.66 -23.17 -6.55
N ARG A 320 24.04 -23.95 -7.40
CA ARG A 320 23.62 -23.52 -8.74
C ARG A 320 22.29 -22.83 -8.62
N GLU A 321 22.26 -21.60 -9.14
CA GLU A 321 21.03 -20.82 -9.30
C GLU A 321 20.13 -21.53 -10.31
N THR A 322 19.00 -22.10 -9.87
CA THR A 322 17.99 -22.67 -10.77
C THR A 322 17.21 -21.53 -11.46
N PRO A 323 17.11 -21.53 -12.80
CA PRO A 323 16.32 -20.53 -13.54
C PRO A 323 14.82 -20.81 -13.42
N LEU A 324 13.99 -19.78 -13.58
CA LEU A 324 12.53 -19.90 -13.55
C LEU A 324 11.94 -20.39 -14.88
N VAL A 325 12.62 -20.10 -15.99
CA VAL A 325 12.23 -20.48 -17.37
C VAL A 325 13.43 -20.98 -18.14
N THR A 326 13.19 -21.65 -19.27
CA THR A 326 14.25 -22.08 -20.18
C THR A 326 14.99 -20.89 -20.78
N GLU A 327 16.20 -21.12 -21.31
CA GLU A 327 16.93 -20.08 -22.04
C GLU A 327 16.16 -19.62 -23.29
N GLU A 328 15.47 -20.53 -23.94
CA GLU A 328 14.64 -20.27 -25.11
C GLU A 328 13.41 -19.43 -24.74
N ASP A 329 12.66 -19.77 -23.69
CA ASP A 329 11.53 -18.96 -23.23
C ASP A 329 11.96 -17.53 -22.86
N ALA A 330 13.08 -17.36 -22.14
CA ALA A 330 13.61 -16.04 -21.82
C ALA A 330 14.09 -15.28 -23.06
N LYS A 331 14.54 -15.98 -24.10
CA LYS A 331 14.88 -15.39 -25.39
C LYS A 331 13.63 -14.88 -26.09
N ILE A 332 12.64 -15.73 -26.24
CA ILE A 332 11.32 -15.38 -26.83
C ILE A 332 10.68 -14.24 -26.04
N ALA A 333 10.63 -14.28 -24.71
CA ALA A 333 10.07 -13.22 -23.86
C ALA A 333 10.80 -11.87 -24.03
N THR A 334 12.13 -11.90 -24.19
CA THR A 334 12.91 -10.68 -24.48
C THR A 334 12.54 -10.09 -25.84
N ILE A 335 12.34 -10.93 -26.86
CA ILE A 335 11.91 -10.50 -28.19
C ILE A 335 10.48 -9.95 -28.14
N GLN A 336 9.55 -10.64 -27.49
CA GLN A 336 8.18 -10.20 -27.27
C GLN A 336 8.13 -8.78 -26.66
N ALA A 337 8.82 -8.60 -25.52
CA ALA A 337 8.88 -7.32 -24.83
C ALA A 337 9.50 -6.21 -25.69
N SER A 338 10.49 -6.56 -26.53
CA SER A 338 11.14 -5.61 -27.45
C SER A 338 10.21 -5.19 -28.59
N LEU A 339 9.49 -6.15 -29.18
CA LEU A 339 8.49 -5.88 -30.22
C LEU A 339 7.41 -4.95 -29.71
N LEU A 340 6.64 -5.39 -28.69
CA LEU A 340 5.54 -4.60 -28.16
C LEU A 340 5.97 -3.21 -27.69
N SER A 341 7.13 -3.08 -27.05
CA SER A 341 7.61 -1.78 -26.56
C SER A 341 7.99 -0.83 -27.71
N SER A 342 8.62 -1.35 -28.75
CA SER A 342 9.05 -0.54 -29.89
C SER A 342 7.89 -0.07 -30.78
N GLU A 343 6.77 -0.76 -30.75
CA GLU A 343 5.60 -0.46 -31.56
C GLU A 343 4.65 0.55 -30.95
N LEU A 344 4.64 0.70 -29.62
CA LEU A 344 3.78 1.65 -28.93
C LEU A 344 3.79 3.07 -29.54
N PRO A 345 4.93 3.67 -29.94
CA PRO A 345 4.95 5.01 -30.55
C PRO A 345 4.33 5.09 -31.94
N ALA A 346 4.24 3.98 -32.67
CA ALA A 346 3.80 3.94 -34.05
C ALA A 346 2.34 3.50 -34.21
N VAL A 347 1.86 2.61 -33.34
CA VAL A 347 0.49 2.09 -33.37
C VAL A 347 -0.50 3.19 -33.00
N LYS A 348 -1.57 3.31 -33.78
CA LYS A 348 -2.65 4.27 -33.58
C LYS A 348 -3.86 3.62 -32.94
N VAL A 349 -4.43 4.27 -31.94
CA VAL A 349 -5.47 3.75 -31.04
C VAL A 349 -6.78 4.52 -31.23
N GLY A 350 -7.89 3.83 -30.97
CA GLY A 350 -9.26 4.36 -31.00
C GLY A 350 -9.83 4.53 -32.42
N GLU A 351 -11.13 4.74 -32.52
CA GLU A 351 -11.84 4.87 -33.81
C GLU A 351 -11.27 5.96 -34.72
N ASN A 352 -10.89 7.09 -34.11
CA ASN A 352 -10.34 8.24 -34.84
C ASN A 352 -8.84 8.13 -35.14
N LYS A 353 -8.14 7.16 -34.59
CA LYS A 353 -6.69 6.91 -34.72
C LYS A 353 -5.84 8.17 -34.50
N THR A 354 -6.25 9.01 -33.52
CA THR A 354 -5.57 10.28 -33.20
C THR A 354 -4.45 10.10 -32.22
N LYS A 355 -4.65 9.29 -31.19
CA LYS A 355 -3.63 8.97 -30.17
C LYS A 355 -2.73 7.82 -30.64
N THR A 356 -1.50 7.76 -30.17
CA THR A 356 -0.64 6.56 -30.27
C THR A 356 -0.88 5.64 -29.08
N ALA A 357 -0.55 4.36 -29.24
CA ALA A 357 -0.56 3.40 -28.13
C ALA A 357 0.35 3.85 -26.97
N GLN A 358 1.47 4.52 -27.30
CA GLN A 358 2.37 5.13 -26.32
C GLN A 358 1.69 6.25 -25.52
N GLU A 359 0.92 7.11 -26.16
CA GLU A 359 0.21 8.21 -25.48
C GLU A 359 -0.87 7.65 -24.54
N VAL A 360 -1.64 6.65 -24.96
CA VAL A 360 -2.65 5.98 -24.13
C VAL A 360 -1.99 5.25 -22.96
N TRP A 361 -0.97 4.44 -23.21
CA TRP A 361 -0.22 3.74 -22.18
C TRP A 361 0.36 4.73 -21.15
N THR A 362 0.96 5.83 -21.62
CA THR A 362 1.54 6.87 -20.76
C THR A 362 0.48 7.55 -19.91
N ARG A 363 -0.71 7.79 -20.46
CA ARG A 363 -1.85 8.40 -19.74
C ARG A 363 -2.24 7.56 -18.52
N ILE A 364 -2.57 6.29 -18.73
CA ILE A 364 -2.95 5.36 -17.66
C ILE A 364 -1.80 5.22 -16.65
N TYR A 365 -0.57 5.00 -17.15
CA TYR A 365 0.60 4.81 -16.29
C TYR A 365 0.91 6.03 -15.42
N SER A 366 0.86 7.24 -15.99
CA SER A 366 1.25 8.46 -15.27
C SER A 366 0.25 8.82 -14.17
N VAL A 367 -1.06 8.70 -14.45
CA VAL A 367 -2.09 8.99 -13.44
C VAL A 367 -2.02 7.97 -12.31
N THR A 368 -1.97 6.68 -12.61
CA THR A 368 -1.88 5.65 -11.59
C THR A 368 -0.55 5.68 -10.82
N ALA A 369 0.55 6.15 -11.45
CA ALA A 369 1.81 6.39 -10.76
C ALA A 369 1.76 7.62 -9.83
N PHE A 370 0.93 8.60 -10.11
CA PHE A 370 0.67 9.70 -9.20
C PHE A 370 -0.05 9.24 -7.93
N PHE A 371 -1.01 8.32 -8.07
CA PHE A 371 -1.68 7.72 -6.92
C PHE A 371 -0.72 6.83 -6.11
N VAL A 372 -0.02 5.90 -6.74
CA VAL A 372 0.63 4.79 -6.03
C VAL A 372 2.16 4.80 -6.15
N GLY A 373 2.70 5.23 -7.28
CA GLY A 373 4.14 5.23 -7.56
C GLY A 373 4.49 4.57 -8.89
N THR A 374 5.79 4.53 -9.19
CA THR A 374 6.31 3.91 -10.41
C THR A 374 6.39 2.39 -10.29
N ALA A 375 6.38 1.70 -11.44
CA ALA A 375 6.51 0.25 -11.48
C ALA A 375 7.81 -0.22 -10.83
N ASP A 376 7.75 -1.31 -10.08
CA ASP A 376 8.91 -1.98 -9.49
C ASP A 376 9.71 -2.75 -10.55
N ASP A 377 9.04 -3.31 -11.55
CA ASP A 377 9.62 -4.04 -12.67
C ASP A 377 9.96 -3.12 -13.86
N LEU A 378 10.61 -3.67 -14.91
CA LEU A 378 10.92 -2.90 -16.12
C LEU A 378 9.66 -2.55 -16.91
N THR A 379 9.64 -1.37 -17.53
CA THR A 379 8.55 -0.84 -18.33
C THR A 379 8.92 -0.80 -19.82
N PRO A 380 7.97 -0.53 -20.72
CA PRO A 380 8.28 -0.29 -22.12
C PRO A 380 9.33 0.78 -22.39
N TYR A 381 9.48 1.78 -21.51
CA TYR A 381 10.47 2.84 -21.69
C TYR A 381 11.92 2.35 -21.58
N GLU A 382 12.21 1.47 -20.61
CA GLU A 382 13.54 0.89 -20.48
C GLU A 382 13.87 -0.01 -21.69
N TYR A 383 12.90 -0.76 -22.19
CA TYR A 383 13.07 -1.56 -23.39
C TYR A 383 13.27 -0.70 -24.64
N GLN A 384 12.48 0.34 -24.85
CA GLN A 384 12.66 1.29 -25.95
C GLN A 384 14.04 1.96 -25.91
N ARG A 385 14.54 2.31 -24.71
CA ARG A 385 15.88 2.87 -24.56
C ARG A 385 16.95 1.84 -24.96
N ALA A 386 16.90 0.64 -24.42
CA ALA A 386 17.87 -0.42 -24.71
C ALA A 386 17.85 -0.81 -26.20
N VAL A 387 16.68 -0.93 -26.81
CA VAL A 387 16.54 -1.18 -28.26
C VAL A 387 17.19 -0.05 -29.07
N ARG A 388 16.97 1.21 -28.73
CA ARG A 388 17.61 2.36 -29.40
C ARG A 388 19.14 2.34 -29.29
N GLU A 389 19.68 1.98 -28.13
CA GLU A 389 21.12 1.90 -27.92
C GLU A 389 21.78 0.79 -28.75
N VAL A 390 21.12 -0.36 -28.85
CA VAL A 390 21.64 -1.53 -29.57
C VAL A 390 21.41 -1.44 -31.07
N PHE A 391 20.24 -0.98 -31.53
CA PHE A 391 19.83 -1.00 -32.94
C PHE A 391 19.91 0.36 -33.65
N GLY A 392 20.05 1.46 -32.90
CA GLY A 392 20.12 2.84 -33.42
C GLY A 392 18.77 3.56 -33.31
N ALA A 393 18.79 4.87 -33.57
CA ALA A 393 17.67 5.78 -33.32
C ALA A 393 16.55 5.73 -34.36
N GLU A 394 16.77 5.19 -35.53
CA GLU A 394 15.77 5.09 -36.62
C GLU A 394 15.09 3.72 -36.57
N HIS A 395 13.95 3.68 -35.87
CA HIS A 395 13.09 2.49 -35.85
C HIS A 395 12.19 2.49 -37.09
N SER A 396 12.53 1.72 -38.09
CA SER A 396 11.57 1.24 -39.08
C SER A 396 11.19 -0.20 -38.76
N ASP A 397 9.99 -0.64 -39.17
CA ASP A 397 9.50 -2.01 -39.00
C ASP A 397 10.48 -3.09 -39.47
N GLN A 398 11.48 -2.70 -40.23
CA GLN A 398 12.53 -3.57 -40.75
C GLN A 398 13.74 -3.74 -39.79
N THR A 399 13.83 -3.01 -38.70
CA THR A 399 14.98 -3.07 -37.77
C THR A 399 15.02 -4.43 -37.06
N PHE A 400 13.90 -5.02 -36.72
CA PHE A 400 13.81 -6.32 -36.09
C PHE A 400 14.19 -7.49 -37.03
N LEU A 401 14.06 -7.33 -38.33
CA LEU A 401 14.53 -8.30 -39.33
C LEU A 401 16.06 -8.45 -39.35
N LYS A 402 16.79 -7.54 -38.69
CA LYS A 402 18.25 -7.56 -38.50
C LYS A 402 18.64 -8.03 -37.11
N PHE A 403 17.70 -8.57 -36.36
CA PHE A 403 17.93 -9.11 -35.02
C PHE A 403 18.79 -10.38 -35.10
N ASP A 404 20.03 -10.34 -34.65
CA ASP A 404 20.95 -11.48 -34.56
C ASP A 404 21.30 -11.81 -33.10
N ASP A 405 21.93 -12.97 -32.86
CA ASP A 405 22.25 -13.41 -31.51
C ASP A 405 23.20 -12.47 -30.78
N GLU A 406 24.10 -11.80 -31.51
CA GLU A 406 25.01 -10.82 -30.93
C GLU A 406 24.25 -9.60 -30.42
N LYS A 407 23.29 -9.08 -31.22
CA LYS A 407 22.46 -7.95 -30.86
C LYS A 407 21.47 -8.30 -29.74
N LEU A 408 20.91 -9.52 -29.76
CA LEU A 408 20.10 -10.00 -28.66
C LEU A 408 20.89 -10.09 -27.37
N LEU A 409 22.11 -10.58 -27.42
CA LEU A 409 23.01 -10.63 -26.25
C LEU A 409 23.34 -9.23 -25.73
N GLN A 410 23.64 -8.28 -26.65
CA GLN A 410 23.86 -6.87 -26.30
C GLN A 410 22.62 -6.27 -25.62
N LEU A 411 21.42 -6.49 -26.19
CA LEU A 411 20.16 -6.01 -25.63
C LEU A 411 19.90 -6.57 -24.22
N LYS A 412 20.09 -7.90 -24.05
CA LYS A 412 19.99 -8.54 -22.72
C LYS A 412 21.01 -7.98 -21.73
N ALA A 413 22.22 -7.62 -22.19
CA ALA A 413 23.25 -7.02 -21.35
C ALA A 413 22.87 -5.59 -20.91
N GLU A 414 22.33 -4.76 -21.81
CA GLU A 414 21.83 -3.41 -21.49
C GLU A 414 20.67 -3.49 -20.46
N LEU A 415 19.68 -4.35 -20.73
CA LEU A 415 18.55 -4.55 -19.81
C LEU A 415 18.99 -5.15 -18.47
N ALA A 416 20.00 -6.01 -18.43
CA ALA A 416 20.55 -6.55 -17.20
C ALA A 416 21.21 -5.47 -16.34
N GLY A 417 21.77 -4.42 -16.96
CA GLY A 417 22.37 -3.26 -16.31
C GLY A 417 21.34 -2.27 -15.70
N VAL A 418 20.05 -2.36 -16.06
CA VAL A 418 18.98 -1.56 -15.48
C VAL A 418 18.61 -2.08 -14.08
N ARG A 419 17.81 -1.31 -13.31
CA ARG A 419 17.32 -1.71 -11.98
C ARG A 419 16.68 -3.10 -11.96
N SER A 420 16.82 -3.80 -10.85
CA SER A 420 16.09 -5.04 -10.58
C SER A 420 14.88 -4.73 -9.70
N PRO A 421 13.82 -5.56 -9.70
CA PRO A 421 12.71 -5.39 -8.77
C PRO A 421 13.21 -5.51 -7.32
N GLU A 422 12.61 -4.72 -6.43
CA GLU A 422 12.96 -4.67 -5.01
C GLU A 422 11.97 -5.45 -4.16
N ILE A 423 10.76 -5.71 -4.68
CA ILE A 423 9.70 -6.47 -4.02
C ILE A 423 9.49 -7.80 -4.76
N TYR A 424 9.47 -8.91 -4.01
CA TYR A 424 9.09 -10.21 -4.54
C TYR A 424 7.56 -10.32 -4.63
N GLY A 425 7.03 -10.29 -5.84
CA GLY A 425 5.59 -10.27 -6.11
C GLY A 425 4.95 -11.66 -6.28
N GLY A 426 5.56 -12.74 -5.79
CA GLY A 426 4.98 -14.09 -5.83
C GLY A 426 5.04 -14.80 -7.17
N SER A 427 5.52 -14.17 -8.25
CA SER A 427 5.66 -14.82 -9.56
C SER A 427 6.90 -15.71 -9.61
N GLY A 428 6.70 -17.02 -9.75
CA GLY A 428 7.78 -18.00 -9.75
C GLY A 428 8.31 -18.34 -8.35
N VAL A 429 8.86 -19.54 -8.19
CA VAL A 429 9.35 -20.00 -6.88
C VAL A 429 10.73 -19.40 -6.61
N CYS A 430 10.78 -18.46 -5.66
CA CYS A 430 12.03 -17.93 -5.13
C CYS A 430 12.44 -18.70 -3.88
N VAL A 431 13.31 -19.70 -4.02
CA VAL A 431 13.83 -20.47 -2.89
C VAL A 431 15.20 -19.95 -2.47
N VAL A 432 15.33 -19.56 -1.21
CA VAL A 432 16.59 -19.12 -0.61
C VAL A 432 17.06 -20.19 0.37
N TYR A 433 18.24 -20.80 0.09
CA TYR A 433 18.83 -21.83 0.95
C TYR A 433 19.78 -21.25 2.01
N PRO A 434 19.90 -21.90 3.18
CA PRO A 434 20.86 -21.50 4.20
C PRO A 434 22.33 -21.50 3.66
N PRO A 435 23.23 -20.62 4.16
CA PRO A 435 22.93 -19.54 5.07
C PRO A 435 22.11 -18.45 4.36
N PHE A 436 21.06 -17.93 5.06
CA PHE A 436 20.20 -16.88 4.53
C PHE A 436 20.96 -15.56 4.54
N THR A 437 21.02 -14.86 3.38
CA THR A 437 21.70 -13.57 3.24
C THR A 437 20.94 -12.66 2.28
N ARG A 438 21.14 -11.34 2.39
CA ARG A 438 20.52 -10.34 1.52
C ARG A 438 20.91 -10.57 0.05
N GLU A 439 22.17 -10.93 -0.21
CA GLU A 439 22.68 -11.19 -1.57
C GLU A 439 21.93 -12.35 -2.23
N LYS A 440 21.56 -13.38 -1.48
CA LYS A 440 20.78 -14.50 -2.01
C LYS A 440 19.34 -14.10 -2.30
N LEU A 441 18.74 -13.22 -1.49
CA LEU A 441 17.42 -12.66 -1.78
C LEU A 441 17.49 -11.77 -3.03
N GLN A 442 18.49 -10.92 -3.15
CA GLN A 442 18.70 -10.08 -4.34
C GLN A 442 18.97 -10.94 -5.60
N ALA A 443 19.74 -12.01 -5.50
CA ALA A 443 19.93 -12.94 -6.60
C ALA A 443 18.61 -13.63 -7.01
N CYS A 444 17.72 -13.89 -6.05
CA CYS A 444 16.40 -14.41 -6.32
C CYS A 444 15.51 -13.38 -7.04
N LEU A 445 15.47 -12.14 -6.55
CA LEU A 445 14.77 -11.02 -7.21
C LEU A 445 15.27 -10.77 -8.64
N ALA A 446 16.59 -10.91 -8.86
CA ALA A 446 17.19 -10.79 -10.19
C ALA A 446 16.70 -11.85 -11.19
N LYS A 447 16.14 -12.98 -10.74
CA LYS A 447 15.54 -14.00 -11.62
C LYS A 447 14.16 -13.59 -12.13
N THR A 448 13.42 -12.78 -11.37
CA THR A 448 12.10 -12.29 -11.74
C THR A 448 12.16 -11.02 -12.59
N LYS A 449 13.37 -10.52 -12.90
CA LYS A 449 13.58 -9.30 -13.68
C LYS A 449 13.06 -9.49 -15.11
N GLY A 450 12.20 -8.61 -15.53
CA GLY A 450 11.60 -8.60 -16.87
C GLY A 450 10.73 -7.38 -17.07
N LEU A 451 10.13 -7.28 -18.26
CA LEU A 451 9.10 -6.30 -18.52
C LEU A 451 7.78 -6.79 -17.93
N ARG A 452 7.02 -5.87 -17.34
CA ARG A 452 5.57 -6.01 -17.11
C ARG A 452 4.86 -4.85 -17.78
N PHE A 453 3.83 -5.13 -18.59
CA PHE A 453 3.25 -4.12 -19.47
C PHE A 453 2.64 -2.94 -18.69
N MET A 454 1.87 -3.23 -17.65
CA MET A 454 1.39 -2.25 -16.66
C MET A 454 1.84 -2.68 -15.26
N GLY A 455 3.15 -2.86 -15.07
CA GLY A 455 3.75 -3.45 -13.86
C GLY A 455 3.25 -2.84 -12.55
N GLN A 456 3.03 -3.70 -11.54
CA GLN A 456 2.64 -3.28 -10.20
C GLN A 456 3.69 -2.35 -9.59
N ARG A 457 3.22 -1.44 -8.73
CA ARG A 457 3.97 -0.29 -8.24
C ARG A 457 4.80 -0.65 -7.01
N PHE A 458 5.99 -0.04 -6.91
CA PHE A 458 6.77 -0.07 -5.69
C PHE A 458 6.07 0.73 -4.59
N VAL A 459 5.77 0.09 -3.47
CA VAL A 459 5.24 0.72 -2.25
C VAL A 459 6.14 0.44 -1.06
N PRO A 460 6.36 1.44 -0.17
CA PRO A 460 7.37 1.33 0.89
C PRO A 460 7.06 0.26 1.91
N ASP A 461 5.83 0.07 2.29
CA ASP A 461 5.41 -0.92 3.28
C ASP A 461 5.59 -2.37 2.78
N SER A 462 5.32 -2.67 1.50
CA SER A 462 5.64 -3.98 0.93
C SER A 462 7.15 -4.25 0.87
N TYR A 463 7.95 -3.21 0.58
CA TYR A 463 9.40 -3.29 0.70
C TYR A 463 9.83 -3.57 2.15
N LEU A 464 9.28 -2.85 3.13
CA LEU A 464 9.54 -3.06 4.56
C LEU A 464 9.19 -4.49 4.98
N PHE A 465 8.04 -4.99 4.57
CA PHE A 465 7.59 -6.34 4.88
C PHE A 465 8.57 -7.39 4.39
N GLN A 466 9.02 -7.28 3.13
CA GLN A 466 10.02 -8.20 2.58
C GLN A 466 11.35 -8.16 3.33
N GLN A 467 11.78 -6.98 3.81
CA GLN A 467 13.02 -6.83 4.58
C GLN A 467 12.89 -7.33 6.02
N LEU A 468 11.67 -7.47 6.54
CA LEU A 468 11.39 -7.86 7.93
C LEU A 468 10.83 -9.29 8.06
N VAL A 469 10.73 -10.07 6.97
CA VAL A 469 10.43 -11.51 7.01
C VAL A 469 11.68 -12.35 6.75
N SER A 470 11.61 -13.65 7.02
CA SER A 470 12.69 -14.58 6.62
C SER A 470 12.76 -14.71 5.09
N PRO A 471 13.93 -14.72 4.46
CA PRO A 471 15.26 -14.94 5.06
C PRO A 471 15.98 -13.67 5.54
N ALA A 472 15.46 -12.47 5.32
CA ALA A 472 16.16 -11.21 5.59
C ALA A 472 16.51 -11.04 7.08
N VAL A 473 15.65 -11.46 7.98
CA VAL A 473 15.84 -11.38 9.45
C VAL A 473 16.49 -12.61 10.07
N GLY A 474 16.73 -13.67 9.29
CA GLY A 474 17.20 -14.97 9.78
C GLY A 474 16.07 -15.91 10.18
N MET A 475 16.34 -16.85 11.08
CA MET A 475 15.40 -17.85 11.58
C MET A 475 14.99 -17.55 13.01
N PHE A 476 13.92 -18.20 13.51
CA PHE A 476 13.49 -18.03 14.88
C PHE A 476 14.56 -18.49 15.88
N ALA A 477 14.86 -17.65 16.85
CA ALA A 477 15.93 -17.85 17.83
C ALA A 477 15.42 -18.23 19.25
N GLY A 478 14.09 -18.28 19.45
CA GLY A 478 13.44 -18.69 20.70
C GLY A 478 13.27 -20.20 20.83
N GLU A 479 12.65 -20.67 21.92
CA GLU A 479 12.27 -22.07 22.09
C GLU A 479 11.05 -22.42 21.24
N GLY A 480 10.88 -23.71 20.84
CA GLY A 480 9.85 -24.12 19.86
C GLY A 480 8.41 -23.74 20.25
N GLU A 481 8.05 -23.86 21.53
CA GLU A 481 6.72 -23.46 22.03
C GLU A 481 6.45 -21.94 21.90
N GLU A 482 7.50 -21.11 21.91
CA GLU A 482 7.37 -19.67 21.72
C GLU A 482 7.05 -19.29 20.27
N CYS A 483 7.48 -20.09 19.26
CA CYS A 483 7.10 -19.89 17.88
C CYS A 483 5.58 -20.09 17.66
N GLU A 484 4.98 -21.06 18.36
CA GLU A 484 3.53 -21.31 18.26
C GLU A 484 2.69 -20.16 18.82
N SER A 485 3.26 -19.35 19.70
CA SER A 485 2.59 -18.20 20.32
C SER A 485 2.86 -16.86 19.62
N ALA A 486 3.94 -16.75 18.81
CA ALA A 486 4.27 -15.55 18.07
C ALA A 486 3.46 -15.45 16.77
N PHE A 487 2.78 -14.32 16.57
CA PHE A 487 1.96 -14.12 15.36
C PHE A 487 2.78 -14.29 14.07
N THR A 488 4.01 -13.77 14.06
CA THR A 488 4.87 -13.72 12.87
C THR A 488 5.52 -15.05 12.51
N CYS A 489 5.49 -16.05 13.41
CA CYS A 489 6.20 -17.32 13.23
C CYS A 489 5.36 -18.36 12.48
N CYS A 490 6.04 -19.14 11.62
CA CYS A 490 5.52 -20.36 11.01
C CYS A 490 6.62 -21.43 10.92
N TYR A 491 6.22 -22.69 10.68
CA TYR A 491 7.16 -23.77 10.42
C TYR A 491 7.33 -23.99 8.92
N THR A 492 8.55 -23.81 8.42
CA THR A 492 8.93 -24.09 7.04
C THR A 492 9.74 -25.39 6.96
N ALA A 493 10.03 -25.87 5.76
CA ALA A 493 10.95 -27.01 5.56
C ALA A 493 12.37 -26.75 6.13
N ALA A 494 12.78 -25.49 6.29
CA ALA A 494 14.05 -25.08 6.87
C ALA A 494 14.01 -24.90 8.40
N GLY A 495 12.83 -25.00 9.01
CA GLY A 495 12.60 -24.79 10.44
C GLY A 495 11.67 -23.59 10.72
N PRO A 496 11.54 -23.16 11.99
CA PRO A 496 10.69 -22.04 12.37
C PRO A 496 11.27 -20.72 11.85
N ALA A 497 10.45 -19.93 11.16
CA ALA A 497 10.83 -18.72 10.44
C ALA A 497 9.82 -17.58 10.65
N ARG A 498 10.21 -16.34 10.38
CA ARG A 498 9.29 -15.20 10.30
C ARG A 498 8.62 -15.20 8.93
N CYS A 499 7.46 -15.83 8.85
CA CYS A 499 6.72 -15.93 7.61
C CYS A 499 5.81 -14.72 7.38
N PHE A 500 5.43 -14.04 8.44
CA PHE A 500 4.50 -12.94 8.42
C PHE A 500 5.13 -11.68 9.01
N PRO A 501 5.02 -10.53 8.33
CA PRO A 501 5.23 -9.23 8.94
C PRO A 501 3.99 -8.83 9.75
N ARG A 502 3.96 -7.62 10.27
CA ARG A 502 2.79 -6.99 10.91
C ARG A 502 2.65 -5.53 10.47
N GLY A 503 1.45 -5.00 10.47
CA GLY A 503 1.23 -3.56 10.29
C GLY A 503 2.07 -2.73 11.28
N LEU A 504 2.27 -3.24 12.49
CA LEU A 504 3.17 -2.66 13.50
C LEU A 504 4.62 -2.49 13.02
N ASP A 505 5.12 -3.36 12.13
CA ASP A 505 6.47 -3.24 11.57
C ASP A 505 6.62 -1.95 10.75
N VAL A 506 5.61 -1.59 9.98
CA VAL A 506 5.59 -0.33 9.20
C VAL A 506 5.74 0.85 10.13
N PHE A 507 4.90 0.93 11.16
CA PHE A 507 4.89 2.07 12.08
C PHE A 507 6.08 2.10 13.02
N ALA A 508 6.68 0.96 13.36
CA ALA A 508 7.98 0.90 14.06
C ALA A 508 9.08 1.55 13.23
N VAL A 509 9.13 1.30 11.90
CA VAL A 509 10.09 1.97 11.00
C VAL A 509 9.77 3.46 10.86
N LEU A 510 8.49 3.84 10.80
CA LEU A 510 8.07 5.24 10.67
C LEU A 510 8.26 6.08 11.95
N GLY A 511 8.69 5.46 13.06
CA GLY A 511 9.14 6.14 14.28
C GLY A 511 8.26 5.91 15.51
N SER A 512 7.28 4.99 15.48
CA SER A 512 6.50 4.63 16.67
C SER A 512 7.32 3.72 17.60
N GLU A 513 7.79 4.26 18.75
CA GLU A 513 8.44 3.45 19.79
C GLU A 513 7.44 2.45 20.38
N ARG A 514 6.17 2.83 20.47
CA ARG A 514 5.11 1.96 21.00
C ARG A 514 4.87 0.72 20.14
N ALA A 515 4.88 0.82 18.81
CA ALA A 515 4.79 -0.33 17.91
C ALA A 515 5.95 -1.31 18.15
N GLU A 516 7.17 -0.80 18.31
CA GLU A 516 8.35 -1.63 18.60
C GLU A 516 8.24 -2.36 19.95
N GLU A 517 7.75 -1.69 20.99
CA GLU A 517 7.52 -2.28 22.31
C GLU A 517 6.49 -3.41 22.26
N ILE A 518 5.38 -3.24 21.52
CA ILE A 518 4.35 -4.28 21.35
C ILE A 518 4.95 -5.50 20.64
N LEU A 519 5.65 -5.31 19.51
CA LEU A 519 6.30 -6.39 18.77
C LEU A 519 7.29 -7.18 19.65
N LYS A 520 8.07 -6.51 20.48
CA LYS A 520 8.99 -7.15 21.43
C LYS A 520 8.22 -7.93 22.51
N ALA A 521 7.18 -7.34 23.06
CA ALA A 521 6.37 -7.95 24.12
C ALA A 521 5.66 -9.23 23.66
N GLU A 522 5.23 -9.29 22.39
CA GLU A 522 4.55 -10.44 21.79
C GLU A 522 5.49 -11.50 21.24
N GLY A 523 6.79 -11.24 21.22
CA GLY A 523 7.81 -12.20 20.78
C GLY A 523 8.07 -12.18 19.28
N ASP A 524 7.48 -11.24 18.54
CA ASP A 524 7.56 -11.10 17.09
C ASP A 524 8.92 -10.62 16.56
N THR A 525 9.86 -10.32 17.46
CA THR A 525 11.22 -9.83 17.15
C THR A 525 12.34 -10.85 17.34
N LYS A 526 12.02 -12.09 17.76
CA LYS A 526 13.00 -13.13 18.14
C LYS A 526 13.57 -13.88 16.92
N TYR A 527 14.19 -13.17 15.97
CA TYR A 527 14.75 -13.77 14.75
C TYR A 527 16.21 -13.37 14.56
N GLU A 528 17.07 -14.37 14.32
CA GLU A 528 18.51 -14.18 14.17
C GLU A 528 19.08 -15.07 13.05
N GLY A 529 20.09 -14.58 12.35
CA GLY A 529 20.88 -15.27 11.35
C GLY A 529 22.37 -15.03 11.59
N LYS A 530 23.24 -15.59 10.73
CA LYS A 530 24.68 -15.50 10.90
C LYS A 530 25.22 -14.06 10.93
N ASN A 531 24.64 -13.17 10.13
CA ASN A 531 25.06 -11.77 10.02
C ASN A 531 23.87 -10.79 10.10
N THR A 532 22.67 -11.27 10.33
CA THR A 532 21.43 -10.49 10.34
C THR A 532 20.58 -10.84 11.55
N SER A 533 19.67 -9.96 11.91
CA SER A 533 18.61 -10.21 12.89
C SER A 533 17.46 -9.25 12.61
N TYR A 534 16.28 -9.50 13.19
CA TYR A 534 15.17 -8.57 13.12
C TYR A 534 15.57 -7.15 13.56
N GLU A 535 16.23 -7.02 14.73
CA GLU A 535 16.66 -5.70 15.24
C GLU A 535 17.63 -4.98 14.30
N LYS A 536 18.58 -5.70 13.68
CA LYS A 536 19.50 -5.07 12.71
C LYS A 536 18.78 -4.57 11.48
N GLN A 537 17.85 -5.36 10.94
CA GLN A 537 17.07 -4.97 9.78
C GLN A 537 16.16 -3.77 10.11
N LEU A 538 15.43 -3.82 11.23
CA LEU A 538 14.60 -2.72 11.68
C LEU A 538 15.41 -1.41 11.82
N ASN A 539 16.57 -1.46 12.49
CA ASN A 539 17.41 -0.28 12.67
C ASN A 539 17.99 0.23 11.34
N SER A 540 18.34 -0.65 10.41
CA SER A 540 18.79 -0.25 9.07
C SER A 540 17.69 0.49 8.31
N LEU A 541 16.46 -0.02 8.34
CA LEU A 541 15.30 0.59 7.71
C LEU A 541 14.92 1.92 8.36
N LYS A 542 14.95 2.02 9.68
CA LYS A 542 14.75 3.30 10.40
C LYS A 542 15.75 4.36 9.90
N GLN A 543 17.04 4.03 9.84
CA GLN A 543 18.07 4.95 9.36
C GLN A 543 17.88 5.34 7.89
N GLU A 544 17.43 4.43 7.05
CA GLU A 544 17.11 4.68 5.65
C GLU A 544 15.94 5.67 5.50
N PHE A 545 14.84 5.44 6.21
CA PHE A 545 13.63 6.26 6.16
C PHE A 545 13.79 7.62 6.85
N GLU A 546 14.67 7.75 7.84
CA GLU A 546 15.04 9.01 8.48
C GLU A 546 15.79 9.97 7.52
N GLN A 547 16.47 9.46 6.50
CA GLN A 547 17.22 10.25 5.55
C GLN A 547 16.33 10.92 4.48
N PHE A 548 15.07 10.49 4.34
CA PHE A 548 14.17 11.05 3.35
C PHE A 548 13.82 12.50 3.66
N SER A 549 14.02 13.36 2.65
CA SER A 549 13.58 14.75 2.68
C SER A 549 12.06 14.86 2.56
N VAL A 550 11.50 16.04 2.81
CA VAL A 550 10.07 16.30 2.59
C VAL A 550 9.66 15.98 1.14
N SER A 551 10.50 16.27 0.16
CA SER A 551 10.22 15.95 -1.25
C SER A 551 10.27 14.45 -1.54
N ASP A 552 11.09 13.67 -0.82
CA ASP A 552 11.12 12.22 -0.97
C ASP A 552 9.84 11.57 -0.42
N TRP A 553 9.31 12.08 0.68
CA TRP A 553 8.04 11.66 1.25
C TRP A 553 6.83 12.05 0.40
N ASN A 554 6.90 13.13 -0.36
CA ASN A 554 5.77 13.68 -1.11
C ASN A 554 5.97 13.55 -2.63
N ARG A 555 6.53 12.41 -3.07
CA ARG A 555 6.77 12.10 -4.48
C ARG A 555 5.52 11.61 -5.22
N ASN A 556 4.52 11.08 -4.51
CA ASN A 556 3.20 10.69 -4.99
C ASN A 556 2.22 10.64 -3.80
N LEU A 557 0.93 10.38 -4.06
CA LEU A 557 -0.10 10.41 -3.02
C LEU A 557 0.09 9.32 -1.95
N TYR A 558 0.51 8.10 -2.35
CA TYR A 558 0.76 6.98 -1.42
C TYR A 558 1.79 7.34 -0.35
N TRP A 559 2.96 7.85 -0.77
CA TRP A 559 4.03 8.25 0.14
C TRP A 559 3.63 9.46 0.99
N SER A 560 2.92 10.42 0.37
CA SER A 560 2.43 11.62 1.08
C SER A 560 1.40 11.27 2.15
N TRP A 561 0.56 10.27 1.91
CA TRP A 561 -0.39 9.77 2.92
C TRP A 561 0.34 9.19 4.13
N LEU A 562 1.32 8.31 3.94
CA LEU A 562 2.16 7.80 5.03
C LEU A 562 2.90 8.94 5.78
N TYR A 563 3.33 9.98 5.06
CA TYR A 563 3.94 11.17 5.66
C TYR A 563 2.96 11.94 6.54
N ALA A 564 1.69 12.03 6.16
CA ALA A 564 0.65 12.67 6.94
C ALA A 564 0.34 11.93 8.26
N LEU A 565 0.55 10.61 8.33
CA LEU A 565 0.35 9.82 9.55
C LEU A 565 1.46 10.02 10.59
N LYS A 566 2.66 10.43 10.20
CA LYS A 566 3.83 10.52 11.12
C LYS A 566 3.62 11.39 12.36
N PRO A 567 2.91 12.54 12.35
CA PRO A 567 2.66 13.33 13.55
C PRO A 567 1.84 12.60 14.63
N LEU A 568 0.99 11.64 14.24
CA LEU A 568 0.21 10.82 15.17
C LEU A 568 1.08 9.83 15.96
N LEU A 569 2.26 9.45 15.43
CA LEU A 569 3.16 8.48 16.03
C LEU A 569 4.09 9.08 17.10
N ALA A 570 4.09 10.40 17.25
CA ALA A 570 4.97 11.11 18.17
C ALA A 570 4.49 10.97 19.64
N GLU A 571 5.45 11.00 20.58
CA GLU A 571 5.11 11.21 21.98
C GLU A 571 4.66 12.65 22.22
N PHE A 572 3.56 12.83 22.95
CA PHE A 572 3.03 14.14 23.30
C PHE A 572 3.59 14.59 24.67
N PRO A 573 4.49 15.59 24.67
CA PRO A 573 5.15 16.02 25.93
C PRO A 573 4.23 16.87 26.81
N ALA A 574 4.75 17.22 28.01
CA ALA A 574 4.08 18.16 28.92
C ALA A 574 3.67 19.46 28.19
N GLY A 575 2.42 19.87 28.38
CA GLY A 575 1.81 21.01 27.69
C GLY A 575 0.72 20.60 26.69
N TYR A 576 0.74 19.36 26.19
CA TYR A 576 -0.43 18.78 25.52
C TYR A 576 -1.52 18.43 26.53
N PRO A 577 -2.80 18.21 26.12
CA PRO A 577 -3.85 17.77 27.02
C PRO A 577 -3.45 16.53 27.82
N THR A 578 -3.94 16.39 29.06
CA THR A 578 -3.50 15.34 29.98
C THR A 578 -3.70 13.93 29.43
N PHE A 579 -4.81 13.66 28.74
CA PHE A 579 -5.08 12.34 28.14
C PHE A 579 -4.07 11.95 27.05
N MET A 580 -3.56 12.93 26.28
CA MET A 580 -2.56 12.69 25.23
C MET A 580 -1.19 12.30 25.73
N GLN A 581 -0.88 12.60 27.00
CA GLN A 581 0.42 12.28 27.62
C GLN A 581 0.49 10.84 28.15
N THR A 582 -0.54 10.02 27.89
CA THR A 582 -0.61 8.62 28.36
C THR A 582 -0.10 7.67 27.30
N GLN A 583 0.39 6.50 27.72
CA GLN A 583 0.81 5.45 26.81
C GLN A 583 -0.38 4.89 26.02
N GLU A 584 -1.54 4.82 26.66
CA GLU A 584 -2.78 4.37 26.03
C GLU A 584 -3.22 5.29 24.89
N TRP A 585 -2.90 6.60 24.98
CA TRP A 585 -3.16 7.52 23.87
C TRP A 585 -2.24 7.26 22.67
N GLN A 586 -0.95 6.94 22.91
CA GLN A 586 -0.05 6.53 21.84
C GLN A 586 -0.55 5.25 21.13
N GLU A 587 -1.16 4.32 21.86
CA GLU A 587 -1.79 3.13 21.29
C GLU A 587 -3.02 3.47 20.44
N LYS A 588 -3.85 4.44 20.89
CA LYS A 588 -5.00 4.95 20.10
C LYS A 588 -4.50 5.56 18.78
N GLU A 589 -3.51 6.41 18.84
CA GLU A 589 -2.95 7.05 17.63
C GLU A 589 -2.30 6.02 16.67
N LEU A 590 -1.65 5.01 17.23
CA LEU A 590 -1.12 3.90 16.46
C LEU A 590 -2.23 3.09 15.78
N GLN A 591 -3.36 2.84 16.47
CA GLN A 591 -4.52 2.17 15.89
C GLN A 591 -5.14 3.01 14.76
N THR A 592 -5.29 4.31 14.95
CA THR A 592 -5.74 5.26 13.91
C THR A 592 -4.85 5.19 12.68
N ALA A 593 -3.52 5.21 12.88
CA ALA A 593 -2.55 5.14 11.79
C ALA A 593 -2.59 3.78 11.04
N LEU A 594 -2.75 2.67 11.78
CA LEU A 594 -2.92 1.32 11.22
C LEU A 594 -4.21 1.21 10.40
N ALA A 595 -5.33 1.69 10.92
CA ALA A 595 -6.60 1.67 10.21
C ALA A 595 -6.55 2.52 8.91
N SER A 596 -6.00 3.72 8.98
CA SER A 596 -5.85 4.57 7.79
C SER A 596 -4.87 4.02 6.76
N TRP A 597 -3.80 3.35 7.19
CA TRP A 597 -2.92 2.62 6.28
C TRP A 597 -3.64 1.42 5.62
N THR A 598 -4.54 0.75 6.33
CA THR A 598 -5.40 -0.29 5.74
C THR A 598 -6.28 0.28 4.64
N GLU A 599 -6.88 1.47 4.85
CA GLU A 599 -7.64 2.19 3.83
C GLU A 599 -6.78 2.47 2.58
N LEU A 600 -5.56 2.96 2.76
CA LEU A 600 -4.61 3.19 1.66
C LEU A 600 -4.29 1.90 0.90
N ARG A 601 -4.11 0.77 1.59
CA ARG A 601 -3.85 -0.54 0.98
C ARG A 601 -5.06 -1.07 0.21
N HIS A 602 -6.26 -0.88 0.76
CA HIS A 602 -7.52 -1.23 0.12
C HIS A 602 -7.70 -0.46 -1.20
N ASP A 603 -7.52 0.86 -1.19
CA ASP A 603 -7.72 1.71 -2.36
C ASP A 603 -6.72 1.45 -3.49
N THR A 604 -5.56 0.91 -3.16
CA THR A 604 -4.47 0.66 -4.10
C THR A 604 -4.24 -0.82 -4.41
N ILE A 605 -5.19 -1.68 -4.11
CA ILE A 605 -5.07 -3.14 -4.13
C ILE A 605 -4.69 -3.72 -5.50
N LEU A 606 -5.09 -3.08 -6.60
CA LEU A 606 -4.73 -3.45 -7.96
C LEU A 606 -3.28 -3.09 -8.30
N TYR A 607 -2.83 -1.92 -7.86
CA TYR A 607 -1.56 -1.33 -8.28
C TYR A 607 -0.41 -1.62 -7.32
N ALA A 608 -0.67 -1.58 -6.01
CA ALA A 608 0.36 -1.82 -5.02
C ALA A 608 0.90 -3.25 -5.13
N LYS A 609 2.20 -3.38 -5.39
CA LYS A 609 2.83 -4.70 -5.42
C LYS A 609 2.77 -5.31 -4.03
N GLN A 610 1.94 -6.33 -3.86
CA GLN A 610 1.69 -6.93 -2.55
C GLN A 610 2.93 -7.59 -1.99
N SER A 611 3.13 -7.41 -0.74
CA SER A 611 3.67 -8.36 0.18
C SER A 611 2.48 -9.08 0.83
N TYR A 612 2.64 -10.11 1.63
CA TYR A 612 1.54 -11.04 1.99
C TYR A 612 1.26 -11.20 3.50
N THR A 613 0.10 -10.93 4.11
CA THR A 613 -0.84 -11.65 5.03
C THR A 613 -1.94 -10.91 5.83
N PRO A 614 -3.00 -11.46 6.52
CA PRO A 614 -4.36 -10.90 6.80
C PRO A 614 -4.89 -10.54 8.23
N VAL A 615 -5.99 -9.79 8.46
CA VAL A 615 -7.43 -9.69 8.94
C VAL A 615 -7.90 -9.20 10.34
N LEU A 616 -9.09 -8.50 10.57
CA LEU A 616 -10.44 -8.42 11.20
C LEU A 616 -10.77 -7.34 12.28
N GLU A 617 -11.91 -6.79 12.51
CA GLU A 617 -13.27 -6.29 12.66
C GLU A 617 -13.65 -5.58 14.00
N SER A 618 -14.71 -4.89 14.35
CA SER A 618 -15.96 -4.12 14.21
C SER A 618 -16.62 -3.56 15.54
N ALA A 619 -17.52 -2.73 15.71
CA ALA A 619 -18.56 -1.72 15.76
C ALA A 619 -19.41 -1.39 17.04
N PHE A 620 -20.04 -0.14 17.19
CA PHE A 620 -21.35 0.39 17.69
C PHE A 620 -21.49 1.31 18.95
N PRO A 621 -22.63 2.01 19.35
CA PRO A 621 -23.21 3.32 19.09
C PRO A 621 -23.51 4.33 20.25
N GLN A 622 -24.03 5.47 20.01
CA GLN A 622 -24.56 6.83 20.26
C GLN A 622 -25.22 7.23 21.64
N PRO A 623 -25.70 8.46 21.95
CA PRO A 623 -25.50 9.87 21.56
C PRO A 623 -25.60 11.00 22.66
N THR A 624 -25.38 12.29 22.47
CA THR A 624 -25.98 13.64 22.60
C THR A 624 -25.11 14.81 23.13
N PRO A 625 -25.29 16.10 22.68
CA PRO A 625 -24.31 17.17 22.55
C PRO A 625 -24.09 18.18 23.69
N VAL A 626 -22.91 18.76 23.85
CA VAL A 626 -22.53 20.03 24.54
C VAL A 626 -21.16 20.46 24.02
N ARG A 627 -20.59 21.63 24.37
CA ARG A 627 -19.34 22.22 23.84
C ARG A 627 -18.23 21.20 23.50
N GLY A 628 -17.88 21.12 22.20
CA GLY A 628 -16.96 20.15 21.66
C GLY A 628 -15.48 20.58 21.77
N PHE A 629 -14.60 19.69 21.32
CA PHE A 629 -13.14 19.82 21.30
C PHE A 629 -12.59 19.17 20.04
N VAL A 630 -11.51 19.70 19.49
CA VAL A 630 -10.79 19.11 18.35
C VAL A 630 -9.55 18.38 18.87
N GLU A 631 -9.28 17.16 18.40
CA GLU A 631 -8.04 16.46 18.69
C GLU A 631 -6.84 17.32 18.31
N PRO A 632 -6.02 17.82 19.28
CA PRO A 632 -5.13 18.92 18.99
C PRO A 632 -3.77 18.47 18.44
N VAL A 633 -3.77 17.95 17.21
CA VAL A 633 -2.58 17.59 16.42
C VAL A 633 -2.53 18.45 15.14
N PRO A 634 -2.31 19.78 15.25
CA PRO A 634 -2.42 20.68 14.12
C PRO A 634 -1.43 20.41 12.99
N GLU A 635 -0.27 19.80 13.27
CA GLU A 635 0.67 19.37 12.25
C GLU A 635 0.11 18.25 11.36
N PHE A 636 -0.67 17.33 11.92
CA PHE A 636 -1.40 16.31 11.16
C PHE A 636 -2.38 16.95 10.17
N TYR A 637 -3.23 17.85 10.65
CA TYR A 637 -4.18 18.55 9.78
C TYR A 637 -3.49 19.37 8.69
N ALA A 638 -2.34 19.98 9.00
CA ALA A 638 -1.56 20.74 8.02
C ALA A 638 -0.97 19.83 6.91
N ARG A 639 -0.49 18.65 7.27
CA ARG A 639 0.03 17.67 6.29
C ARG A 639 -1.09 17.06 5.45
N LEU A 640 -2.22 16.75 6.06
CA LEU A 640 -3.39 16.23 5.34
C LEU A 640 -3.98 17.28 4.39
N LEU A 641 -3.98 18.55 4.78
CA LEU A 641 -4.36 19.66 3.91
C LEU A 641 -3.43 19.77 2.70
N ALA A 642 -2.12 19.75 2.92
CA ALA A 642 -1.15 19.80 1.83
C ALA A 642 -1.24 18.59 0.90
N LEU A 643 -1.60 17.41 1.42
CA LEU A 643 -1.89 16.22 0.63
C LEU A 643 -3.18 16.39 -0.20
N THR A 644 -4.24 16.98 0.37
CA THR A 644 -5.51 17.26 -0.35
C THR A 644 -5.29 18.26 -1.48
N GLU A 645 -4.58 19.37 -1.21
CA GLU A 645 -4.17 20.38 -2.22
C GLU A 645 -3.26 19.76 -3.32
N MET A 646 -2.35 18.85 -2.95
CA MET A 646 -1.54 18.10 -3.90
C MET A 646 -2.39 17.20 -4.79
N THR A 647 -3.41 16.56 -4.25
CA THR A 647 -4.35 15.71 -5.00
C THR A 647 -5.06 16.54 -6.06
N GLU A 648 -5.69 17.64 -5.70
CA GLU A 648 -6.39 18.52 -6.62
C GLU A 648 -5.46 19.08 -7.70
N SER A 649 -4.36 19.73 -7.29
CA SER A 649 -3.43 20.38 -8.22
C SER A 649 -2.70 19.38 -9.12
N GLY A 650 -2.41 18.18 -8.64
CA GLY A 650 -1.76 17.13 -9.42
C GLY A 650 -2.68 16.56 -10.50
N LEU A 651 -3.92 16.24 -10.14
CA LEU A 651 -4.94 15.78 -11.10
C LEU A 651 -5.29 16.85 -12.15
N ALA A 652 -5.38 18.12 -11.74
CA ALA A 652 -5.59 19.22 -12.68
C ALA A 652 -4.43 19.36 -13.68
N LYS A 653 -3.18 19.23 -13.24
CA LYS A 653 -1.99 19.29 -14.13
C LYS A 653 -1.90 18.13 -15.12
N MET A 654 -2.57 17.04 -14.83
CA MET A 654 -2.64 15.88 -15.70
C MET A 654 -3.93 15.83 -16.52
N ASP A 655 -4.74 16.90 -16.51
CA ASP A 655 -6.07 16.97 -17.15
C ASP A 655 -7.04 15.86 -16.68
N ALA A 656 -6.80 15.27 -15.52
CA ALA A 656 -7.63 14.19 -14.96
C ALA A 656 -8.88 14.73 -14.26
N LEU A 657 -8.83 15.93 -13.67
CA LEU A 657 -10.02 16.58 -13.11
C LEU A 657 -11.01 17.07 -14.15
N GLU A 658 -10.58 17.26 -15.42
CA GLU A 658 -11.47 17.70 -16.49
C GLU A 658 -12.38 16.57 -17.01
N VAL A 659 -11.96 15.33 -16.81
CA VAL A 659 -12.72 14.12 -17.18
C VAL A 659 -13.73 13.75 -16.09
N LEU A 660 -13.42 14.08 -14.84
CA LEU A 660 -14.27 13.80 -13.68
C LEU A 660 -15.42 14.80 -13.56
N GLU A 661 -16.51 14.39 -12.92
CA GLU A 661 -17.61 15.29 -12.57
C GLU A 661 -17.16 16.38 -11.59
N GLU A 662 -17.72 17.58 -11.70
CA GLU A 662 -17.43 18.74 -10.83
C GLU A 662 -17.53 18.43 -9.33
N LYS A 663 -18.39 17.46 -8.97
CA LYS A 663 -18.57 16.98 -7.58
C LYS A 663 -17.26 16.58 -6.88
N HIS A 664 -16.26 16.05 -7.60
CA HIS A 664 -14.97 15.63 -7.02
C HIS A 664 -14.14 16.83 -6.56
N ARG A 665 -14.12 17.90 -7.38
CA ARG A 665 -13.46 19.15 -7.00
C ARG A 665 -14.15 19.80 -5.81
N ASP A 666 -15.48 19.92 -5.83
CA ASP A 666 -16.26 20.51 -4.75
C ASP A 666 -16.04 19.80 -3.41
N ARG A 667 -15.87 18.48 -3.43
CA ARG A 667 -15.58 17.68 -2.23
C ARG A 667 -14.17 17.92 -1.70
N LEU A 668 -13.15 17.99 -2.57
CA LEU A 668 -11.77 18.32 -2.18
C LEU A 668 -11.69 19.72 -1.58
N GLU A 669 -12.27 20.75 -2.22
CA GLU A 669 -12.34 22.13 -1.70
C GLU A 669 -13.08 22.19 -0.35
N SER A 670 -14.15 21.40 -0.18
CA SER A 670 -14.85 21.30 1.10
C SER A 670 -13.96 20.69 2.20
N LEU A 671 -13.22 19.65 1.90
CA LEU A 671 -12.26 19.02 2.83
C LEU A 671 -11.14 19.99 3.20
N GLU A 672 -10.58 20.72 2.24
CA GLU A 672 -9.55 21.76 2.47
C GLU A 672 -10.05 22.85 3.41
N SER A 673 -11.28 23.32 3.19
CA SER A 673 -11.93 24.34 4.05
C SER A 673 -12.06 23.86 5.49
N ILE A 674 -12.47 22.62 5.68
CA ILE A 674 -12.61 21.99 7.01
C ILE A 674 -11.23 21.84 7.66
N LEU A 675 -10.21 21.32 6.95
CA LEU A 675 -8.86 21.14 7.47
C LEU A 675 -8.22 22.47 7.88
N ASN A 676 -8.37 23.54 7.09
CA ASN A 676 -7.92 24.88 7.45
C ASN A 676 -8.55 25.35 8.78
N ARG A 677 -9.86 25.11 8.97
CA ARG A 677 -10.56 25.47 10.20
C ARG A 677 -10.09 24.66 11.41
N LEU A 678 -9.83 23.36 11.22
CA LEU A 678 -9.31 22.48 12.27
C LEU A 678 -7.88 22.86 12.70
N ILE A 679 -7.01 23.28 11.77
CA ILE A 679 -5.69 23.82 12.10
C ILE A 679 -5.80 25.04 13.02
N GLU A 680 -6.72 25.98 12.73
CA GLU A 680 -6.91 27.17 13.56
C GLU A 680 -7.42 26.81 14.96
N ILE A 681 -8.44 25.94 15.06
CA ILE A 681 -9.08 25.58 16.32
C ILE A 681 -8.10 24.77 17.18
N SER A 682 -7.51 23.71 16.64
CA SER A 682 -6.56 22.86 17.38
C SER A 682 -5.32 23.62 17.85
N THR A 683 -4.86 24.61 17.07
CA THR A 683 -3.79 25.52 17.48
C THR A 683 -4.21 26.38 18.67
N LYS A 684 -5.43 26.95 18.67
CA LYS A 684 -5.96 27.73 19.79
C LYS A 684 -6.09 26.89 21.06
N GLU A 685 -6.58 25.67 20.93
CA GLU A 685 -6.73 24.70 22.04
C GLU A 685 -5.36 24.36 22.64
N LEU A 686 -4.38 24.08 21.80
CA LEU A 686 -3.04 23.70 22.24
C LEU A 686 -2.30 24.86 22.91
N GLU A 687 -2.48 26.09 22.42
CA GLU A 687 -1.90 27.30 23.03
C GLU A 687 -2.70 27.85 24.21
N ASN A 688 -3.77 27.19 24.62
CA ASN A 688 -4.71 27.63 25.65
C ASN A 688 -5.32 29.01 25.35
N ARG A 689 -5.69 29.24 24.10
CA ARG A 689 -6.40 30.46 23.66
C ARG A 689 -7.89 30.18 23.60
N GLU A 690 -8.67 31.14 24.09
CA GLU A 690 -10.14 31.07 24.08
C GLU A 690 -10.65 30.83 22.64
N LEU A 691 -11.55 29.87 22.48
CA LEU A 691 -12.28 29.64 21.24
C LEU A 691 -13.45 30.65 21.14
N SER A 692 -13.67 31.16 19.92
CA SER A 692 -14.84 32.01 19.64
C SER A 692 -16.13 31.19 19.62
N GLU A 693 -17.28 31.84 19.72
CA GLU A 693 -18.58 31.15 19.55
C GLU A 693 -18.72 30.53 18.15
N GLU A 694 -18.09 31.12 17.14
CA GLU A 694 -18.01 30.58 15.77
C GLU A 694 -17.17 29.30 15.71
N ASP A 695 -16.08 29.18 16.51
CA ASP A 695 -15.32 27.96 16.64
C ASP A 695 -16.15 26.83 17.27
N TYR A 696 -16.88 27.17 18.37
CA TYR A 696 -17.75 26.19 19.02
C TYR A 696 -18.96 25.82 18.17
N GLU A 697 -19.54 26.75 17.38
CA GLU A 697 -20.60 26.44 16.43
C GLU A 697 -20.09 25.54 15.28
N PHE A 698 -18.88 25.78 14.78
CA PHE A 698 -18.26 24.91 13.80
C PHE A 698 -18.13 23.47 14.33
N ILE A 699 -17.60 23.29 15.55
CA ILE A 699 -17.49 21.97 16.18
C ILE A 699 -18.87 21.36 16.41
N ARG A 700 -19.84 22.15 16.88
CA ARG A 700 -21.22 21.68 17.14
C ARG A 700 -21.92 21.20 15.87
N ARG A 701 -21.60 21.79 14.71
CA ARG A 701 -22.17 21.44 13.40
C ARG A 701 -21.24 20.59 12.57
N PHE A 702 -20.22 20.01 13.18
CA PHE A 702 -19.18 19.31 12.46
C PHE A 702 -19.75 18.20 11.54
N GLY A 703 -20.64 17.34 12.03
CA GLY A 703 -21.30 16.31 11.22
C GLY A 703 -22.12 16.85 10.03
N GLU A 704 -22.67 18.08 10.13
CA GLU A 704 -23.36 18.73 9.00
C GLU A 704 -22.36 19.32 8.00
N ASN A 705 -21.21 19.84 8.50
CA ASN A 705 -20.16 20.35 7.64
C ASN A 705 -19.54 19.24 6.79
N LEU A 706 -19.55 17.99 7.27
CA LEU A 706 -19.03 16.84 6.53
C LEU A 706 -19.93 16.40 5.36
N ASP A 707 -21.22 16.77 5.36
CA ASP A 707 -22.16 16.39 4.28
C ASP A 707 -21.68 16.84 2.89
N SER A 708 -21.00 17.99 2.80
CA SER A 708 -20.44 18.49 1.54
C SER A 708 -19.26 17.66 1.04
N VAL A 709 -18.48 17.09 1.95
CA VAL A 709 -17.30 16.25 1.63
C VAL A 709 -17.73 14.88 1.09
N VAL A 710 -18.89 14.36 1.51
CA VAL A 710 -19.41 13.05 1.07
C VAL A 710 -20.61 13.17 0.13
N ALA A 711 -20.84 14.37 -0.44
CA ALA A 711 -21.96 14.63 -1.33
C ALA A 711 -21.90 13.77 -2.59
N GLY A 712 -22.98 13.04 -2.90
CA GLY A 712 -23.07 12.19 -4.08
C GLY A 712 -22.24 10.91 -4.04
N VAL A 713 -21.59 10.57 -2.91
CA VAL A 713 -20.94 9.27 -2.70
C VAL A 713 -22.01 8.24 -2.34
N GLU A 714 -21.95 7.07 -2.96
CA GLU A 714 -22.83 5.94 -2.69
C GLU A 714 -22.65 5.39 -1.27
N THR A 715 -23.62 4.60 -0.79
CA THR A 715 -23.57 4.06 0.58
C THR A 715 -22.34 3.21 0.80
N GLU A 716 -22.02 2.34 -0.15
CA GLU A 716 -20.85 1.45 -0.13
C GLU A 716 -19.53 2.22 -0.05
N GLY A 717 -19.43 3.36 -0.72
CA GLY A 717 -18.25 4.23 -0.70
C GLY A 717 -18.05 5.02 0.59
N LYS A 718 -19.00 4.99 1.53
CA LYS A 718 -18.92 5.68 2.85
C LYS A 718 -18.63 4.74 4.00
N GLN A 719 -18.63 3.42 3.74
CA GLN A 719 -18.49 2.41 4.77
C GLN A 719 -17.04 2.28 5.23
N THR A 720 -16.82 2.28 6.54
CA THR A 720 -15.50 2.00 7.12
C THR A 720 -15.13 0.51 7.04
N THR A 721 -16.09 -0.37 6.77
CA THR A 721 -15.92 -1.83 6.78
C THR A 721 -15.27 -2.35 5.50
N ILE A 722 -13.97 -2.22 5.41
CA ILE A 722 -13.11 -2.59 4.28
C ILE A 722 -12.01 -3.57 4.68
N VAL A 723 -11.47 -4.31 3.72
CA VAL A 723 -10.39 -5.28 3.95
C VAL A 723 -9.40 -5.28 2.79
N ALA A 724 -8.11 -5.46 3.10
CA ALA A 724 -7.04 -5.53 2.13
C ALA A 724 -6.03 -6.63 2.46
N ASP A 725 -5.72 -7.49 1.49
CA ASP A 725 -4.63 -8.43 1.60
C ASP A 725 -3.28 -7.75 1.26
N VAL A 726 -2.33 -7.82 2.19
CA VAL A 726 -1.09 -7.03 2.13
C VAL A 726 0.21 -7.83 1.99
N HIS A 727 0.18 -9.14 2.30
CA HIS A 727 1.33 -10.05 2.14
C HIS A 727 0.88 -11.51 2.01
N THR A 728 1.48 -12.41 1.21
CA THR A 728 1.16 -13.84 1.10
C THR A 728 2.34 -14.71 1.56
N ASP A 729 2.09 -15.68 2.39
CA ASP A 729 3.06 -16.71 2.70
C ASP A 729 2.78 -18.00 1.93
N ALA A 730 3.64 -18.31 0.96
CA ALA A 730 3.54 -19.53 0.16
C ALA A 730 3.78 -20.82 0.96
N ASN A 731 4.50 -20.76 2.10
CA ASN A 731 4.76 -21.95 2.93
C ASN A 731 3.50 -22.43 3.64
N THR A 732 2.67 -21.52 4.15
CA THR A 732 1.42 -21.83 4.84
C THR A 732 0.21 -21.76 3.92
N LYS A 733 0.36 -21.23 2.70
CA LYS A 733 -0.74 -20.94 1.77
C LYS A 733 -1.80 -20.03 2.41
N GLN A 734 -1.36 -19.07 3.16
CA GLN A 734 -2.18 -18.05 3.81
C GLN A 734 -1.77 -16.66 3.39
N VAL A 735 -2.69 -15.74 3.51
CA VAL A 735 -2.51 -14.31 3.24
C VAL A 735 -2.64 -13.50 4.54
N LEU A 736 -2.03 -12.31 4.70
CA LEU A 736 -2.27 -11.26 5.74
C LEU A 736 -3.32 -10.29 5.24
N GLU A 737 -4.41 -10.20 5.88
CA GLU A 737 -5.45 -9.22 5.59
C GLU A 737 -5.51 -8.17 6.69
N GLU A 738 -5.55 -6.99 6.36
CA GLU A 738 -5.76 -5.87 7.24
C GLU A 738 -7.19 -5.38 7.05
N GLY A 739 -7.94 -5.23 8.14
CA GLY A 739 -9.33 -4.84 8.09
C GLY A 739 -9.62 -3.59 8.92
N VAL A 740 -10.49 -2.74 8.42
CA VAL A 740 -11.17 -1.71 9.19
C VAL A 740 -12.61 -2.16 9.39
N GLY A 741 -13.09 -2.05 10.62
CA GLY A 741 -14.44 -2.50 10.96
C GLY A 741 -15.45 -1.38 11.04
N GLU A 742 -16.56 -1.68 11.72
CA GLU A 742 -17.56 -0.65 12.03
C GLU A 742 -16.99 0.40 12.98
N VAL A 743 -17.58 1.58 13.00
CA VAL A 743 -17.13 2.73 13.81
C VAL A 743 -17.22 2.44 15.32
N ASP A 744 -16.22 2.81 16.09
CA ASP A 744 -16.24 2.87 17.55
C ASP A 744 -16.36 4.33 18.03
N LEU A 745 -16.67 4.54 19.31
CA LEU A 745 -16.70 5.87 19.93
C LEU A 745 -15.59 6.00 20.95
N ILE A 746 -14.85 7.10 20.87
CA ILE A 746 -13.98 7.55 21.94
C ILE A 746 -14.71 8.54 22.83
N LEU A 747 -14.64 8.36 24.15
CA LEU A 747 -15.05 9.32 25.17
C LEU A 747 -13.81 9.93 25.79
N VAL A 748 -13.62 11.23 25.66
CA VAL A 748 -12.39 11.93 26.08
C VAL A 748 -12.72 13.01 27.10
N ALA A 749 -12.03 12.99 28.23
CA ALA A 749 -12.09 14.03 29.26
C ALA A 749 -11.09 15.15 28.96
N TYR A 750 -11.56 16.38 28.82
CA TYR A 750 -10.72 17.55 28.56
C TYR A 750 -11.18 18.77 29.33
N LYS A 751 -10.30 19.77 29.44
CA LYS A 751 -10.64 21.11 29.87
C LYS A 751 -10.66 22.04 28.67
N PRO A 752 -11.78 22.66 28.33
CA PRO A 752 -11.82 23.69 27.30
C PRO A 752 -10.80 24.81 27.59
N PRO A 753 -10.17 25.42 26.58
CA PRO A 753 -9.28 26.56 26.78
C PRO A 753 -9.99 27.74 27.41
N GLY A 754 -9.37 28.39 28.41
CA GLY A 754 -9.98 29.45 29.21
C GLY A 754 -9.32 30.82 29.07
N ARG A 755 -9.99 31.90 29.46
CA ARG A 755 -9.43 33.26 29.57
C ARG A 755 -8.30 33.31 30.57
N THR A 756 -7.13 33.74 30.15
CA THR A 756 -6.04 34.06 31.04
C THR A 756 -6.33 35.40 31.73
N GLY A 757 -6.83 35.36 32.98
CA GLY A 757 -6.74 36.44 33.91
C GLY A 757 -7.92 37.44 33.96
N GLY A 758 -8.83 37.19 34.84
CA GLY A 758 -9.75 38.15 35.41
C GLY A 758 -10.34 37.62 36.72
N ALA A 759 -9.73 37.96 37.85
CA ALA A 759 -10.34 37.71 39.17
C ALA A 759 -11.63 38.54 39.32
N GLY A 760 -12.76 37.86 39.44
CA GLY A 760 -13.97 38.52 39.97
C GLY A 760 -15.23 38.41 39.16
N GLY A 761 -16.13 37.56 39.60
CA GLY A 761 -17.52 37.55 39.26
C GLY A 761 -18.14 36.16 39.47
N ALA A 762 -18.76 35.92 40.63
CA ALA A 762 -19.69 34.81 40.78
C ALA A 762 -20.88 35.09 39.85
N GLY A 763 -20.80 34.55 38.62
CA GLY A 763 -21.88 34.55 37.64
C GLY A 763 -22.92 33.47 38.02
N GLU A 764 -24.18 33.80 37.89
CA GLU A 764 -25.35 32.96 38.13
C GLU A 764 -25.26 31.63 37.42
N ALA A 765 -25.71 30.56 38.06
CA ALA A 765 -25.81 29.22 37.50
C ALA A 765 -26.64 29.26 36.22
N GLY A 766 -25.95 29.16 35.06
CA GLY A 766 -26.60 28.96 33.76
C GLY A 766 -27.36 27.63 33.73
N GLU A 767 -28.30 27.52 32.83
CA GLU A 767 -29.17 26.36 32.67
C GLU A 767 -28.37 25.07 32.54
N ALA A 768 -28.91 23.96 33.08
CA ALA A 768 -28.24 22.67 33.21
C ALA A 768 -27.67 22.16 31.85
N GLY A 769 -26.41 22.33 31.61
CA GLY A 769 -25.71 21.89 30.40
C GLY A 769 -24.47 22.70 30.00
N GLU A 770 -24.26 23.91 30.46
CA GLU A 770 -23.03 24.68 30.18
C GLU A 770 -21.98 24.46 31.26
N ALA A 771 -20.84 23.87 30.85
CA ALA A 771 -19.69 23.75 31.75
C ALA A 771 -19.11 25.12 32.06
N GLY A 772 -18.96 25.46 33.36
CA GLY A 772 -18.26 26.65 33.78
C GLY A 772 -16.78 26.66 33.42
N GLU A 773 -16.17 27.85 33.40
CA GLU A 773 -14.72 28.00 33.14
C GLU A 773 -13.89 27.07 34.01
N GLY A 774 -12.97 26.28 33.38
CA GLY A 774 -12.00 25.39 34.05
C GLY A 774 -12.54 24.05 34.53
N GLN A 775 -13.81 23.73 34.24
CA GLN A 775 -14.38 22.40 34.52
C GLN A 775 -13.97 21.38 33.49
N ILE A 776 -13.76 20.12 33.95
CA ILE A 776 -13.52 18.97 33.07
C ILE A 776 -14.87 18.55 32.47
N VAL A 777 -14.88 18.31 31.17
CA VAL A 777 -16.02 17.74 30.44
C VAL A 777 -15.57 16.51 29.66
N VAL A 778 -16.50 15.62 29.38
CA VAL A 778 -16.27 14.46 28.50
C VAL A 778 -16.97 14.73 27.16
N GLY A 779 -16.24 14.70 26.08
CA GLY A 779 -16.76 14.72 24.71
C GLY A 779 -16.67 13.34 24.07
N ALA A 780 -17.39 13.16 22.96
CA ALA A 780 -17.44 11.93 22.20
C ALA A 780 -17.20 12.17 20.71
N GLY A 781 -16.47 11.26 20.08
CA GLY A 781 -16.23 11.25 18.63
C GLY A 781 -16.04 9.83 18.10
N PRO A 782 -16.24 9.62 16.78
CA PRO A 782 -15.98 8.34 16.16
C PRO A 782 -14.48 8.06 16.02
N VAL A 783 -14.10 6.79 16.11
CA VAL A 783 -12.75 6.29 15.80
C VAL A 783 -12.86 5.03 14.98
N LEU A 784 -11.81 4.76 14.19
CA LEU A 784 -11.69 3.56 13.40
C LEU A 784 -11.23 2.39 14.28
N SER A 785 -11.68 1.20 13.95
CA SER A 785 -11.18 -0.04 14.51
C SER A 785 -10.22 -0.70 13.53
N TYR A 786 -9.22 -1.43 14.04
CA TYR A 786 -8.20 -2.09 13.22
C TYR A 786 -8.05 -3.56 13.61
N TYR A 787 -7.83 -4.38 12.60
CA TYR A 787 -7.77 -5.84 12.71
C TYR A 787 -6.71 -6.44 11.79
N GLU A 788 -6.01 -7.45 12.28
CA GLU A 788 -4.92 -8.14 11.61
C GLU A 788 -5.01 -9.65 11.84
N PHE A 789 -5.15 -10.50 10.78
CA PHE A 789 -5.26 -11.97 10.88
C PHE A 789 -4.81 -12.73 9.63
N LYS A 790 -4.72 -14.06 9.70
CA LYS A 790 -4.32 -14.95 8.63
C LYS A 790 -5.52 -15.62 8.00
N HIS A 791 -5.64 -15.58 6.65
CA HIS A 791 -6.73 -16.18 5.90
C HIS A 791 -6.21 -17.09 4.77
N PRO A 792 -6.93 -18.15 4.34
CA PRO A 792 -6.49 -18.97 3.22
C PRO A 792 -6.36 -18.18 1.92
N MET A 793 -5.21 -18.27 1.23
CA MET A 793 -4.99 -17.57 -0.03
C MET A 793 -5.96 -17.98 -1.17
N SER A 794 -6.58 -19.16 -1.06
CA SER A 794 -7.60 -19.61 -2.01
C SER A 794 -8.97 -18.95 -1.85
N ASP A 795 -9.14 -18.08 -0.85
CA ASP A 795 -10.41 -17.41 -0.55
C ASP A 795 -10.15 -15.94 -0.17
N ARG A 796 -9.45 -15.17 -1.04
CA ARG A 796 -9.19 -13.76 -0.80
C ARG A 796 -10.48 -13.01 -0.52
N LEU A 797 -10.45 -12.17 0.51
CA LEU A 797 -11.65 -11.52 1.01
C LEU A 797 -12.04 -10.32 0.13
N THR A 798 -13.35 -10.17 -0.03
CA THR A 798 -13.99 -8.94 -0.49
C THR A 798 -14.61 -8.22 0.69
N ASP A 799 -14.91 -6.94 0.57
CA ASP A 799 -15.57 -6.17 1.64
C ASP A 799 -16.92 -6.80 2.05
N GLU A 800 -17.66 -7.40 1.09
CA GLU A 800 -18.89 -8.09 1.40
C GLU A 800 -18.67 -9.37 2.24
N LYS A 801 -17.66 -10.18 1.89
CA LYS A 801 -17.27 -11.35 2.70
C LYS A 801 -16.82 -10.92 4.09
N TRP A 802 -16.05 -9.85 4.16
CA TRP A 802 -15.59 -9.23 5.39
C TRP A 802 -16.75 -8.81 6.29
N ARG A 803 -17.72 -8.05 5.76
CA ARG A 803 -18.95 -7.67 6.49
C ARG A 803 -19.77 -8.87 6.98
N LYS A 804 -19.77 -9.99 6.26
CA LYS A 804 -20.38 -11.26 6.70
C LYS A 804 -19.63 -11.87 7.88
N MET A 805 -18.28 -11.87 7.81
CA MET A 805 -17.45 -12.33 8.92
C MET A 805 -17.64 -11.45 10.16
N LEU A 806 -17.80 -10.12 10.01
CA LEU A 806 -18.16 -9.17 11.05
C LEU A 806 -19.46 -9.54 11.78
N LYS A 807 -20.41 -10.07 11.07
CA LYS A 807 -21.70 -10.52 11.61
C LYS A 807 -21.63 -11.95 12.17
N GLY A 808 -20.45 -12.59 12.19
CA GLY A 808 -20.24 -13.95 12.67
C GLY A 808 -20.71 -15.02 11.69
N GLU A 809 -20.86 -14.70 10.40
CA GLU A 809 -21.22 -15.68 9.37
C GLU A 809 -19.98 -16.46 8.91
N VAL A 810 -20.18 -17.71 8.47
CA VAL A 810 -19.10 -18.58 7.97
C VAL A 810 -18.80 -18.20 6.53
N VAL A 811 -17.56 -17.77 6.25
CA VAL A 811 -17.08 -17.47 4.90
C VAL A 811 -15.94 -18.44 4.55
N GLY A 812 -16.01 -19.05 3.36
CA GLY A 812 -14.96 -19.97 2.88
C GLY A 812 -14.76 -21.25 3.70
N GLY A 813 -15.74 -21.65 4.53
CA GLY A 813 -15.61 -22.79 5.44
C GLY A 813 -14.80 -22.48 6.70
N VAL A 814 -14.28 -21.28 6.83
CA VAL A 814 -13.67 -20.75 8.04
C VAL A 814 -14.76 -20.10 8.88
N VAL A 815 -15.06 -20.72 10.02
CA VAL A 815 -15.71 -19.98 11.10
C VAL A 815 -14.62 -19.07 11.65
N PRO A 816 -14.82 -17.73 11.71
CA PRO A 816 -13.97 -16.92 12.53
C PRO A 816 -13.99 -17.59 13.91
N LYS A 817 -12.89 -18.20 14.31
CA LYS A 817 -12.76 -18.59 15.71
C LYS A 817 -12.79 -17.27 16.46
N GLN A 818 -13.97 -16.98 17.01
CA GLN A 818 -14.05 -15.97 18.06
C GLN A 818 -12.90 -16.27 19.01
N PRO A 819 -11.91 -15.40 19.19
CA PRO A 819 -10.95 -15.64 20.24
C PRO A 819 -11.76 -15.69 21.51
N ASN A 820 -11.98 -16.92 21.98
CA ASN A 820 -12.64 -17.12 23.25
C ASN A 820 -11.78 -16.41 24.28
N LYS A 821 -12.29 -15.39 24.91
CA LYS A 821 -11.57 -14.59 25.93
C LYS A 821 -10.76 -15.48 26.87
N LYS A 822 -11.27 -16.68 27.21
CA LYS A 822 -10.58 -17.69 28.03
C LYS A 822 -9.40 -18.37 27.32
N GLU A 823 -9.43 -18.53 25.99
CA GLU A 823 -8.29 -19.10 25.24
C GLU A 823 -7.20 -18.06 25.00
N TYR A 824 -7.56 -16.81 24.72
CA TYR A 824 -6.61 -15.70 24.57
C TYR A 824 -5.95 -15.36 25.92
N GLU A 825 -6.71 -15.23 27.00
CA GLU A 825 -6.19 -15.06 28.38
C GLU A 825 -5.34 -16.25 28.82
N LYS A 826 -5.61 -17.46 28.32
CA LYS A 826 -4.86 -18.66 28.62
C LYS A 826 -3.58 -18.81 27.79
N GLN A 827 -3.57 -18.31 26.54
CA GLN A 827 -2.42 -18.36 25.65
C GLN A 827 -1.46 -17.19 25.82
N SER A 828 -1.96 -15.98 26.08
CA SER A 828 -1.13 -14.77 26.17
C SER A 828 -0.87 -14.29 27.61
N GLY A 829 -1.74 -14.61 28.55
CA GLY A 829 -1.69 -14.07 29.91
C GLY A 829 -1.84 -12.55 29.97
N LYS A 830 -2.31 -11.91 28.89
CA LYS A 830 -2.37 -10.45 28.73
C LYS A 830 -3.77 -10.00 28.30
N GLU A 831 -4.14 -8.82 28.73
CA GLU A 831 -5.26 -8.04 28.18
C GLU A 831 -5.00 -7.70 26.70
N GLY A 832 -6.06 -7.47 25.92
CA GLY A 832 -5.98 -7.27 24.46
C GLY A 832 -4.93 -6.22 24.02
N LEU A 833 -4.63 -6.20 22.72
CA LEU A 833 -3.56 -5.40 22.10
C LEU A 833 -3.63 -3.91 22.49
N PHE A 834 -4.83 -3.41 22.73
CA PHE A 834 -5.10 -2.03 23.09
C PHE A 834 -5.89 -1.94 24.42
N PRO A 835 -5.22 -1.78 25.56
CA PRO A 835 -5.82 -1.86 26.88
C PRO A 835 -6.80 -0.70 27.22
N TYR A 836 -6.91 0.33 26.39
CA TYR A 836 -7.85 1.43 26.56
C TYR A 836 -9.26 1.13 26.03
N THR A 837 -9.45 0.07 25.26
CA THR A 837 -10.78 -0.34 24.83
C THR A 837 -11.54 -0.99 25.98
N SER A 838 -12.82 -0.64 26.19
CA SER A 838 -13.65 -1.36 27.15
C SER A 838 -13.86 -2.77 26.65
N THR A 839 -13.50 -3.76 27.47
CA THR A 839 -13.52 -5.18 27.11
C THR A 839 -14.87 -5.66 26.58
N ARG A 840 -15.09 -5.50 25.36
CA ARG A 840 -15.67 -6.42 24.40
C ARG A 840 -14.92 -6.11 23.10
N PHE A 841 -13.75 -6.74 22.93
CA PHE A 841 -13.57 -7.31 21.62
C PHE A 841 -14.77 -8.21 21.45
N PRO A 842 -15.77 -7.88 20.66
CA PRO A 842 -16.65 -8.88 20.18
C PRO A 842 -15.74 -9.72 19.31
N LEU A 843 -15.29 -10.83 19.82
CA LEU A 843 -14.98 -12.01 19.05
C LEU A 843 -13.60 -12.15 18.51
#